data_7ad00cda626427801ad594b1e6ed8385
#
_entry.id   7ad00cda626427801ad594b1e6ed8385
#
_cell.length_a   1.000
_cell.length_b   1.000
_cell.length_c   1.000
_cell.angle_alpha   90.00
_cell.angle_beta   90.00
_cell.angle_gamma   90.00
#
_symmetry.space_group_name_H-M   'P 1'
#
loop_
_entity.id
_entity.type
_entity.pdbx_description
1 polymer ?
#
loop_
_entity_poly.entity_id
_entity_poly.type
_entity_poly.pdbx_seq_one_letter_code
_entity_poly.pdbx_strand_id
1 'polypeptide(L)'
;MKLAAALALLATASAQLVAPALDRLPVGRIMPAGWLKAEEELMAAGSTFGLGFWSGGGISASKWLADPKKTGGEEQGGEYFMNGFVPLTCQVDSAAMRDLREAAITKILGAVGSTGMLGGDIPRDVDYDQNENYWGRMIIALALQSYAECEGPYAPNATAQDAVVDALVVHHKAMEAQIKDEQPKFTHNPWGYARYDEILISCQWLIDRGRNDSELWSLMDLVRTQADARLPWEDYFTGGDPFHPPSDVHCWPNKSDATEKNFMIHHGVNIMEAIKTGPTWYRVSGNATDLGNAATALAWIDKWERSADGTFTAPDCFAQLPNLPTNGVETCSVVEAMYSLRTSYELNADVHLFDRLEWVAFNAMPATTNDRFTGNAYYHSVNQIQLGGKSGYGANQRDDFREISTGETTKRRHRRASVGMNGCCTGNVHQGWPKFVMAQLQTADGGATIVVSGYSPFAATLPTANVSVGGQYPFADNATISVARTPGKAWKLRLRVPCWADAASLVVAGGATVDAPPCALFDVPGLAADDASFEATLLFTHSIKVLEDKWTNPKGAVEITRGPLLFSFPVPGRRNTTSLNGTYVETTFVMVDAGAPWQIALVDPTDAASLTFGGFEALTAGLPFDRDRPPAKITAKAKVTTGVKSYDKGYVPDSPVQSKYANGSVVDVDLVPLAHTYLRLTVLPVMENATEGA
;
A
#
# COMPACT_ATOMS: atom_id res chain seq x y z
N MET A 1 20.65 -31.78 14.63
CA MET A 1 22.07 -31.38 14.65
C MET A 1 22.40 -30.10 13.88
N LYS A 2 21.52 -29.55 13.03
CA LYS A 2 21.74 -28.24 12.36
C LYS A 2 21.26 -27.04 13.21
N LEU A 3 20.37 -27.24 14.18
CA LEU A 3 19.89 -26.19 15.09
C LEU A 3 20.90 -25.82 16.20
N ALA A 4 21.77 -26.74 16.59
CA ALA A 4 22.74 -26.49 17.65
C ALA A 4 23.98 -25.70 17.20
N ALA A 5 24.22 -25.55 15.89
CA ALA A 5 25.34 -24.80 15.35
C ALA A 5 25.05 -23.29 15.20
N ALA A 6 23.80 -22.89 15.11
CA ALA A 6 23.39 -21.49 15.03
C ALA A 6 23.45 -20.76 16.38
N LEU A 7 23.23 -21.51 17.47
CA LEU A 7 23.26 -20.96 18.84
C LEU A 7 24.68 -20.71 19.41
N ALA A 8 25.71 -21.23 18.77
CA ALA A 8 27.11 -21.11 19.27
C ALA A 8 27.89 -19.90 18.71
N LEU A 9 27.34 -19.14 17.76
CA LEU A 9 28.00 -17.97 17.16
C LEU A 9 27.58 -16.63 17.80
N LEU A 10 26.65 -16.63 18.75
CA LEU A 10 26.13 -15.41 19.39
C LEU A 10 26.85 -14.94 20.66
N ALA A 11 27.97 -15.56 21.01
CA ALA A 11 28.62 -15.23 22.26
C ALA A 11 30.02 -14.64 22.06
N THR A 12 30.17 -13.43 21.50
CA THR A 12 31.29 -12.49 21.80
C THR A 12 31.45 -11.28 20.86
N ALA A 13 30.69 -11.16 19.77
CA ALA A 13 30.61 -9.88 19.06
C ALA A 13 29.30 -9.20 19.53
N SER A 14 29.31 -7.88 19.80
CA SER A 14 28.07 -7.15 20.01
C SER A 14 27.18 -7.40 18.78
N ALA A 15 26.03 -8.06 18.96
CA ALA A 15 25.12 -8.33 17.87
C ALA A 15 24.78 -6.99 17.17
N GLN A 16 24.94 -6.94 15.88
CA GLN A 16 24.70 -5.76 15.07
C GLN A 16 23.81 -6.13 13.91
N LEU A 17 22.81 -5.30 13.65
CA LEU A 17 21.95 -5.48 12.48
C LEU A 17 22.74 -5.25 11.19
N VAL A 18 22.43 -6.02 10.18
CA VAL A 18 22.92 -5.75 8.83
C VAL A 18 22.34 -4.43 8.36
N ALA A 19 23.19 -3.54 7.84
CA ALA A 19 22.72 -2.26 7.31
C ALA A 19 21.79 -2.45 6.11
N PRO A 20 20.75 -1.63 5.94
CA PRO A 20 19.96 -1.62 4.73
C PRO A 20 20.80 -1.16 3.53
N ALA A 21 20.38 -1.50 2.32
CA ALA A 21 21.03 -1.02 1.09
C ALA A 21 20.83 0.49 0.89
N LEU A 22 19.70 1.00 1.35
CA LEU A 22 19.32 2.41 1.27
C LEU A 22 18.85 2.90 2.65
N ASP A 23 19.41 4.01 3.11
CA ASP A 23 19.05 4.63 4.36
C ASP A 23 17.78 5.47 4.20
N ARG A 24 16.73 5.12 4.91
CA ARG A 24 15.48 5.86 4.94
C ARG A 24 15.66 7.21 5.64
N LEU A 25 15.03 8.24 5.11
CA LEU A 25 14.96 9.54 5.78
C LEU A 25 13.86 9.56 6.85
N PRO A 26 14.06 10.31 7.94
CA PRO A 26 13.02 10.55 8.94
C PRO A 26 11.74 11.15 8.33
N VAL A 27 10.60 10.83 8.92
CA VAL A 27 9.29 11.39 8.53
C VAL A 27 9.33 12.93 8.58
N GLY A 28 8.79 13.61 7.55
CA GLY A 28 8.79 15.07 7.46
C GLY A 28 10.08 15.68 6.89
N ARG A 29 11.13 14.88 6.65
CA ARG A 29 12.30 15.33 5.86
C ARG A 29 11.98 15.44 4.38
N ILE A 30 11.08 14.60 3.90
CA ILE A 30 10.51 14.69 2.55
C ILE A 30 9.12 15.28 2.70
N MET A 31 8.91 16.42 2.05
CA MET A 31 7.63 17.14 2.02
C MET A 31 7.01 16.98 0.63
N PRO A 32 5.75 16.55 0.52
CA PRO A 32 5.09 16.46 -0.77
C PRO A 32 4.97 17.85 -1.43
N ALA A 33 4.99 17.88 -2.75
CA ALA A 33 4.80 19.08 -3.56
C ALA A 33 3.81 18.79 -4.70
N GLY A 34 3.43 19.82 -5.43
CA GLY A 34 2.57 19.69 -6.61
C GLY A 34 1.32 18.86 -6.35
N TRP A 35 1.06 17.90 -7.24
CA TRP A 35 -0.12 17.05 -7.14
C TRP A 35 -0.10 16.12 -5.92
N LEU A 36 1.08 15.63 -5.50
CA LEU A 36 1.19 14.73 -4.35
C LEU A 36 0.83 15.45 -3.04
N LYS A 37 1.20 16.74 -2.91
CA LYS A 37 0.75 17.59 -1.80
C LYS A 37 -0.77 17.78 -1.82
N ALA A 38 -1.34 18.05 -2.99
CA ALA A 38 -2.78 18.23 -3.11
C ALA A 38 -3.54 16.96 -2.69
N GLU A 39 -3.02 15.78 -3.01
CA GLU A 39 -3.61 14.50 -2.63
C GLU A 39 -3.58 14.26 -1.12
N GLU A 40 -2.47 14.58 -0.45
CA GLU A 40 -2.40 14.50 1.02
C GLU A 40 -3.30 15.54 1.71
N GLU A 41 -3.41 16.74 1.14
CA GLU A 41 -4.33 17.75 1.64
C GLU A 41 -5.80 17.33 1.51
N LEU A 42 -6.16 16.62 0.42
CA LEU A 42 -7.49 16.02 0.26
C LEU A 42 -7.72 14.92 1.30
N MET A 43 -6.75 14.04 1.52
CA MET A 43 -6.81 13.02 2.57
C MET A 43 -6.99 13.67 3.95
N ALA A 44 -6.21 14.68 4.27
CA ALA A 44 -6.29 15.41 5.54
C ALA A 44 -7.65 16.09 5.75
N ALA A 45 -8.16 16.77 4.73
CA ALA A 45 -9.45 17.49 4.79
C ALA A 45 -10.67 16.55 4.76
N GLY A 46 -10.54 15.39 4.10
CA GLY A 46 -11.61 14.41 3.96
C GLY A 46 -11.69 13.45 5.14
N SER A 47 -11.26 12.20 4.89
CA SER A 47 -11.42 11.11 5.83
C SER A 47 -10.64 11.29 7.13
N THR A 48 -9.44 11.87 7.07
CA THR A 48 -8.62 12.07 8.26
C THR A 48 -9.27 13.04 9.23
N PHE A 49 -9.79 14.17 8.72
CA PHE A 49 -10.48 15.13 9.55
C PHE A 49 -11.76 14.51 10.16
N GLY A 50 -12.56 13.83 9.33
CA GLY A 50 -13.78 13.17 9.75
C GLY A 50 -13.54 12.15 10.87
N LEU A 51 -12.50 11.30 10.75
CA LEU A 51 -12.17 10.29 11.75
C LEU A 51 -11.50 10.88 12.99
N GLY A 52 -10.55 11.78 12.81
CA GLY A 52 -9.75 12.33 13.91
C GLY A 52 -10.54 13.21 14.86
N PHE A 53 -11.49 13.98 14.35
CA PHE A 53 -12.29 14.93 15.13
C PHE A 53 -13.66 14.40 15.54
N TRP A 54 -14.00 13.19 15.12
CA TRP A 54 -15.26 12.59 15.46
C TRP A 54 -15.27 12.01 16.88
N SER A 55 -16.29 12.40 17.67
CA SER A 55 -16.41 12.05 19.10
C SER A 55 -16.77 10.58 19.38
N GLY A 56 -17.05 9.79 18.36
CA GLY A 56 -17.48 8.39 18.47
C GLY A 56 -16.62 7.39 17.70
N GLY A 57 -15.52 7.85 17.05
CA GLY A 57 -14.65 7.01 16.24
C GLY A 57 -13.17 7.43 16.33
N GLY A 58 -12.31 6.79 15.60
CA GLY A 58 -10.88 7.09 15.59
C GLY A 58 -10.23 6.93 16.97
N ILE A 59 -9.37 7.88 17.32
CA ILE A 59 -8.57 7.83 18.56
C ILE A 59 -9.42 7.71 19.83
N SER A 60 -10.60 8.34 19.88
CA SER A 60 -11.46 8.35 21.08
C SER A 60 -12.24 7.05 21.28
N ALA A 61 -12.38 6.23 20.24
CA ALA A 61 -13.13 4.97 20.30
C ALA A 61 -12.24 3.75 20.57
N SER A 62 -10.93 3.91 20.54
CA SER A 62 -10.02 2.83 20.90
C SER A 62 -10.27 2.40 22.36
N LYS A 63 -10.68 1.14 22.55
CA LYS A 63 -11.06 0.63 23.87
C LYS A 63 -9.92 0.71 24.88
N TRP A 64 -8.71 0.45 24.45
CA TRP A 64 -7.56 0.52 25.32
C TRP A 64 -7.00 1.94 25.51
N LEU A 65 -7.30 2.89 24.61
CA LEU A 65 -7.05 4.32 24.80
C LEU A 65 -8.12 4.99 25.68
N ALA A 66 -9.33 4.46 25.68
CA ALA A 66 -10.44 4.98 26.49
C ALA A 66 -10.36 4.54 27.96
N ASP A 67 -9.88 3.32 28.22
CA ASP A 67 -9.75 2.76 29.56
C ASP A 67 -8.47 1.89 29.63
N PRO A 68 -7.37 2.43 30.16
CA PRO A 68 -6.09 1.72 30.23
C PRO A 68 -6.12 0.45 31.10
N LYS A 69 -7.20 0.22 31.87
CA LYS A 69 -7.40 -1.00 32.67
C LYS A 69 -8.17 -2.06 31.88
N LYS A 70 -8.82 -1.70 30.80
CA LYS A 70 -9.46 -2.63 29.90
C LYS A 70 -8.47 -2.98 28.81
N THR A 71 -8.02 -4.20 28.85
CA THR A 71 -7.24 -4.78 27.78
C THR A 71 -7.92 -4.54 26.46
N GLY A 72 -7.17 -3.99 25.52
CA GLY A 72 -7.65 -3.66 24.21
C GLY A 72 -8.18 -4.91 23.53
N GLY A 73 -9.45 -4.93 23.25
CA GLY A 73 -9.99 -5.79 22.23
C GLY A 73 -9.60 -5.19 20.88
N GLU A 74 -9.66 -5.98 19.87
CA GLU A 74 -9.47 -5.61 18.48
C GLU A 74 -10.22 -4.31 18.16
N GLU A 75 -9.48 -3.25 17.87
CA GLU A 75 -10.02 -2.07 17.25
C GLU A 75 -9.21 -1.70 16.03
N GLN A 76 -9.52 -2.38 14.96
CA GLN A 76 -8.91 -2.22 13.64
C GLN A 76 -8.95 -0.77 13.12
N GLY A 77 -9.84 0.05 13.66
CA GLY A 77 -10.01 1.43 13.22
C GLY A 77 -9.00 2.41 13.80
N GLY A 78 -8.75 2.37 15.11
CA GLY A 78 -7.94 3.36 15.83
C GLY A 78 -6.45 3.19 15.59
N GLU A 79 -5.95 1.98 15.68
CA GLU A 79 -4.54 1.65 15.51
C GLU A 79 -4.09 1.89 14.08
N TYR A 80 -4.82 1.41 13.08
CA TYR A 80 -4.55 1.66 11.67
C TYR A 80 -4.64 3.14 11.32
N PHE A 81 -5.65 3.84 11.86
CA PHE A 81 -5.74 5.28 11.67
C PHE A 81 -4.48 5.99 12.18
N MET A 82 -4.01 5.67 13.38
CA MET A 82 -2.80 6.27 13.96
C MET A 82 -1.55 6.00 13.12
N ASN A 83 -1.43 4.80 12.56
CA ASN A 83 -0.29 4.41 11.72
C ASN A 83 -0.16 5.26 10.42
N GLY A 84 -1.27 5.77 9.90
CA GLY A 84 -1.29 6.70 8.77
C GLY A 84 -1.36 8.18 9.20
N PHE A 85 -2.14 8.48 10.24
CA PHE A 85 -2.35 9.85 10.73
C PHE A 85 -1.08 10.51 11.24
N VAL A 86 -0.27 9.79 12.02
CA VAL A 86 0.95 10.36 12.61
C VAL A 86 1.93 10.83 11.52
N PRO A 87 2.34 10.01 10.54
CA PRO A 87 3.21 10.50 9.48
C PRO A 87 2.57 11.60 8.63
N LEU A 88 1.26 11.57 8.37
CA LEU A 88 0.56 12.64 7.65
C LEU A 88 0.68 13.99 8.37
N THR A 89 0.58 14.01 9.71
CA THR A 89 0.74 15.25 10.50
C THR A 89 2.13 15.87 10.43
N CYS A 90 3.12 15.11 9.99
CA CYS A 90 4.49 15.58 9.77
C CYS A 90 4.72 16.14 8.35
N GLN A 91 3.77 15.94 7.45
CA GLN A 91 3.87 16.28 6.03
C GLN A 91 2.86 17.36 5.61
N VAL A 92 1.75 17.52 6.34
CA VAL A 92 0.69 18.49 6.03
C VAL A 92 0.63 19.61 7.07
N ASP A 93 0.45 20.85 6.61
CA ASP A 93 0.31 22.00 7.50
C ASP A 93 -1.10 22.11 8.08
N SER A 94 -1.30 21.51 9.24
CA SER A 94 -2.54 21.58 10.01
C SER A 94 -2.27 21.61 11.50
N ALA A 95 -2.40 22.78 12.13
CA ALA A 95 -2.24 22.91 13.58
C ALA A 95 -3.24 22.02 14.34
N ALA A 96 -4.50 21.97 13.90
CA ALA A 96 -5.52 21.16 14.53
C ALA A 96 -5.20 19.66 14.50
N MET A 97 -4.59 19.16 13.41
CA MET A 97 -4.15 17.76 13.34
C MET A 97 -2.95 17.51 14.26
N ARG A 98 -2.02 18.46 14.37
CA ARG A 98 -0.90 18.35 15.33
C ARG A 98 -1.39 18.32 16.77
N ASP A 99 -2.32 19.20 17.16
CA ASP A 99 -2.91 19.19 18.49
C ASP A 99 -3.59 17.85 18.80
N LEU A 100 -4.31 17.29 17.84
CA LEU A 100 -4.92 15.97 17.97
C LEU A 100 -3.88 14.86 18.10
N ARG A 101 -2.79 14.92 17.32
CA ARG A 101 -1.66 14.00 17.44
C ARG A 101 -1.07 14.01 18.87
N GLU A 102 -0.75 15.20 19.39
CA GLU A 102 -0.18 15.34 20.72
C GLU A 102 -1.13 14.79 21.81
N ALA A 103 -2.42 15.08 21.69
CA ALA A 103 -3.42 14.55 22.62
C ALA A 103 -3.52 13.01 22.56
N ALA A 104 -3.44 12.43 21.36
CA ALA A 104 -3.47 10.98 21.17
C ALA A 104 -2.21 10.31 21.75
N ILE A 105 -1.03 10.83 21.41
CA ILE A 105 0.25 10.29 21.93
C ILE A 105 0.29 10.37 23.46
N THR A 106 -0.16 11.48 24.04
CA THR A 106 -0.26 11.62 25.50
C THR A 106 -1.15 10.54 26.14
N LYS A 107 -2.29 10.22 25.51
CA LYS A 107 -3.17 9.14 25.97
C LYS A 107 -2.51 7.76 25.84
N ILE A 108 -1.87 7.48 24.72
CA ILE A 108 -1.18 6.21 24.48
C ILE A 108 -0.10 6.00 25.53
N LEU A 109 0.74 7.02 25.77
CA LEU A 109 1.80 6.97 26.79
C LEU A 109 1.25 6.88 28.22
N GLY A 110 0.06 7.41 28.48
CA GLY A 110 -0.64 7.28 29.76
C GLY A 110 -1.32 5.92 29.98
N ALA A 111 -1.50 5.15 28.93
CA ALA A 111 -2.19 3.85 28.97
C ALA A 111 -1.17 2.70 29.17
N VAL A 112 -0.44 2.70 30.26
CA VAL A 112 0.60 1.71 30.56
C VAL A 112 0.11 0.74 31.63
N GLY A 113 0.28 -0.57 31.38
CA GLY A 113 0.00 -1.61 32.35
C GLY A 113 1.05 -1.71 33.46
N SER A 114 0.79 -2.55 34.45
CA SER A 114 1.70 -2.78 35.57
C SER A 114 3.04 -3.41 35.15
N THR A 115 3.05 -4.10 34.01
CA THR A 115 4.26 -4.68 33.39
C THR A 115 5.08 -3.67 32.60
N GLY A 116 4.55 -2.47 32.31
CA GLY A 116 5.13 -1.50 31.41
C GLY A 116 4.63 -1.61 29.96
N MET A 117 3.69 -2.52 29.68
CA MET A 117 3.13 -2.69 28.34
C MET A 117 2.16 -1.56 28.01
N LEU A 118 2.31 -0.94 26.83
CA LEU A 118 1.37 0.05 26.31
C LEU A 118 0.00 -0.61 26.03
N GLY A 119 -1.08 0.12 26.33
CA GLY A 119 -2.44 -0.38 26.19
C GLY A 119 -2.89 -1.29 27.33
N GLY A 120 -2.19 -1.28 28.45
CA GLY A 120 -2.49 -2.12 29.62
C GLY A 120 -1.90 -3.52 29.53
N ASP A 121 -1.99 -4.24 30.64
CA ASP A 121 -1.49 -5.62 30.71
C ASP A 121 -2.42 -6.57 29.93
N ILE A 122 -1.86 -7.57 29.27
CA ILE A 122 -2.62 -8.62 28.62
C ILE A 122 -3.01 -9.66 29.69
N PRO A 123 -4.31 -9.94 29.90
CA PRO A 123 -4.73 -10.92 30.89
C PRO A 123 -4.22 -12.32 30.54
N ARG A 124 -3.88 -13.10 31.58
CA ARG A 124 -3.32 -14.45 31.43
C ARG A 124 -4.37 -15.51 31.06
N ASP A 125 -5.62 -15.28 31.43
CA ASP A 125 -6.72 -16.27 31.37
C ASP A 125 -7.79 -15.88 30.35
N VAL A 126 -7.43 -15.22 29.23
CA VAL A 126 -8.43 -14.77 28.25
C VAL A 126 -8.60 -15.82 27.16
N ASP A 127 -9.87 -16.13 26.90
CA ASP A 127 -10.27 -17.02 25.82
C ASP A 127 -9.85 -16.45 24.45
N TYR A 128 -9.54 -17.33 23.52
CA TYR A 128 -8.99 -17.11 22.20
C TYR A 128 -9.61 -15.94 21.40
N ASP A 129 -10.94 -15.81 21.44
CA ASP A 129 -11.71 -14.76 20.70
C ASP A 129 -11.51 -13.32 21.20
N GLN A 130 -10.75 -13.09 22.29
CA GLN A 130 -10.56 -11.77 22.89
C GLN A 130 -9.09 -11.34 22.94
N ASN A 131 -8.18 -12.11 22.35
CA ASN A 131 -6.73 -11.95 22.51
C ASN A 131 -6.00 -11.36 21.32
N GLU A 132 -6.61 -10.44 20.58
CA GLU A 132 -5.92 -9.76 19.49
C GLU A 132 -4.93 -8.66 19.97
N ASN A 133 -4.53 -8.80 21.20
CA ASN A 133 -3.81 -7.79 21.95
C ASN A 133 -2.40 -7.50 21.45
N TYR A 134 -1.71 -8.44 20.81
CA TYR A 134 -0.39 -8.17 20.24
C TYR A 134 -0.48 -7.34 18.96
N TRP A 135 -1.41 -7.67 18.08
CA TRP A 135 -1.55 -7.04 16.77
C TRP A 135 -1.78 -5.52 16.85
N GLY A 136 -2.78 -5.05 17.59
CA GLY A 136 -3.03 -3.60 17.74
C GLY A 136 -1.82 -2.85 18.32
N ARG A 137 -1.05 -3.51 19.22
CA ARG A 137 0.16 -2.92 19.81
C ARG A 137 1.31 -2.80 18.80
N MET A 138 1.45 -3.74 17.88
CA MET A 138 2.43 -3.67 16.79
C MET A 138 2.16 -2.44 15.93
N ILE A 139 0.92 -2.23 15.52
CA ILE A 139 0.52 -1.10 14.68
C ILE A 139 0.74 0.23 15.40
N ILE A 140 0.39 0.30 16.70
CA ILE A 140 0.65 1.50 17.51
C ILE A 140 2.15 1.75 17.68
N ALA A 141 2.97 0.71 17.81
CA ALA A 141 4.42 0.88 17.86
C ALA A 141 4.98 1.54 16.60
N LEU A 142 4.46 1.20 15.41
CA LEU A 142 4.84 1.86 14.15
C LEU A 142 4.37 3.33 14.09
N ALA A 143 3.20 3.63 14.63
CA ALA A 143 2.73 5.02 14.74
C ALA A 143 3.61 5.84 15.70
N LEU A 144 3.97 5.28 16.86
CA LEU A 144 4.87 5.89 17.83
C LEU A 144 6.29 6.06 17.26
N GLN A 145 6.79 5.09 16.51
CA GLN A 145 8.04 5.20 15.77
C GLN A 145 7.99 6.40 14.81
N SER A 146 6.93 6.54 14.03
CA SER A 146 6.75 7.67 13.11
C SER A 146 6.71 9.01 13.85
N TYR A 147 6.12 9.06 15.05
CA TYR A 147 6.15 10.25 15.91
C TYR A 147 7.56 10.58 16.39
N ALA A 148 8.29 9.59 16.88
CA ALA A 148 9.63 9.77 17.43
C ALA A 148 10.68 10.13 16.36
N GLU A 149 10.47 9.77 15.11
CA GLU A 149 11.34 10.12 14.00
C GLU A 149 10.85 11.32 13.16
N CYS A 150 9.72 11.94 13.55
CA CYS A 150 9.19 13.09 12.81
C CYS A 150 10.12 14.29 12.95
N GLU A 151 10.63 14.76 11.82
CA GLU A 151 11.51 15.92 11.71
C GLU A 151 10.91 16.98 10.77
N GLY A 152 11.60 18.10 10.59
CA GLY A 152 11.14 19.18 9.72
C GLY A 152 10.20 20.17 10.41
N PRO A 153 9.36 20.90 9.64
CA PRO A 153 8.63 22.08 10.16
C PRO A 153 7.50 21.69 11.14
N TYR A 154 7.05 20.46 11.13
CA TYR A 154 5.91 19.97 11.94
C TYR A 154 6.31 18.94 12.97
N ALA A 155 7.61 18.87 13.29
CA ALA A 155 8.16 17.96 14.28
C ALA A 155 7.56 18.20 15.68
N PRO A 156 7.34 17.13 16.46
CA PRO A 156 7.05 17.23 17.86
C PRO A 156 8.22 17.81 18.68
N ASN A 157 7.98 18.09 19.94
CA ASN A 157 9.06 18.46 20.86
C ASN A 157 10.01 17.26 21.05
N ALA A 158 11.32 17.50 21.04
CA ALA A 158 12.33 16.46 21.17
C ALA A 158 12.20 15.66 22.48
N THR A 159 11.84 16.31 23.60
CA THR A 159 11.62 15.60 24.88
C THR A 159 10.43 14.62 24.78
N ALA A 160 9.38 14.98 24.03
CA ALA A 160 8.25 14.08 23.81
C ALA A 160 8.64 12.91 22.88
N GLN A 161 9.48 13.16 21.88
CA GLN A 161 10.03 12.11 21.02
C GLN A 161 10.90 11.12 21.82
N ASP A 162 11.78 11.61 22.69
CA ASP A 162 12.61 10.77 23.57
C ASP A 162 11.75 9.93 24.52
N ALA A 163 10.70 10.53 25.09
CA ALA A 163 9.76 9.80 25.96
C ALA A 163 9.05 8.65 25.23
N VAL A 164 8.75 8.83 23.94
CA VAL A 164 8.18 7.76 23.09
C VAL A 164 9.19 6.64 22.86
N VAL A 165 10.46 6.98 22.59
CA VAL A 165 11.53 5.98 22.42
C VAL A 165 11.68 5.15 23.69
N ASP A 166 11.74 5.80 24.86
CA ASP A 166 11.87 5.11 26.15
C ASP A 166 10.64 4.23 26.45
N ALA A 167 9.44 4.71 26.16
CA ALA A 167 8.21 3.93 26.32
C ALA A 167 8.19 2.70 25.42
N LEU A 168 8.65 2.80 24.17
CA LEU A 168 8.75 1.66 23.25
C LEU A 168 9.75 0.62 23.73
N VAL A 169 10.90 1.02 24.28
CA VAL A 169 11.87 0.08 24.88
C VAL A 169 11.22 -0.69 26.03
N VAL A 170 10.56 0.00 26.95
CA VAL A 170 9.86 -0.64 28.08
C VAL A 170 8.76 -1.57 27.58
N HIS A 171 7.97 -1.13 26.61
CA HIS A 171 6.90 -1.92 26.00
C HIS A 171 7.41 -3.22 25.38
N HIS A 172 8.46 -3.17 24.56
CA HIS A 172 9.00 -4.36 23.92
C HIS A 172 9.64 -5.34 24.90
N LYS A 173 10.30 -4.84 25.96
CA LYS A 173 10.80 -5.69 27.05
C LYS A 173 9.67 -6.38 27.80
N ALA A 174 8.58 -5.67 28.07
CA ALA A 174 7.40 -6.26 28.70
C ALA A 174 6.74 -7.31 27.81
N MET A 175 6.69 -7.05 26.48
CA MET A 175 6.19 -8.01 25.49
C MET A 175 7.07 -9.26 25.41
N GLU A 176 8.39 -9.10 25.40
CA GLU A 176 9.35 -10.22 25.44
C GLU A 176 9.13 -11.11 26.64
N ALA A 177 9.08 -10.50 27.83
CA ALA A 177 8.88 -11.23 29.07
C ALA A 177 7.55 -12.02 29.08
N GLN A 178 6.48 -11.42 28.56
CA GLN A 178 5.17 -12.07 28.49
C GLN A 178 5.12 -13.22 27.48
N ILE A 179 5.70 -13.04 26.28
CA ILE A 179 5.77 -14.10 25.26
C ILE A 179 6.65 -15.26 25.74
N LYS A 180 7.73 -14.96 26.44
CA LYS A 180 8.64 -15.97 27.02
C LYS A 180 8.00 -16.79 28.15
N ASP A 181 7.15 -16.15 28.93
CA ASP A 181 6.35 -16.81 29.99
C ASP A 181 5.18 -17.63 29.40
N GLU A 182 4.99 -17.58 28.08
CA GLU A 182 3.95 -18.28 27.31
C GLU A 182 2.50 -17.99 27.79
N GLN A 183 2.21 -16.83 28.38
CA GLN A 183 0.91 -16.50 28.93
C GLN A 183 0.44 -15.07 28.53
N PRO A 184 -0.43 -14.89 27.56
CA PRO A 184 -0.89 -15.88 26.57
C PRO A 184 0.18 -16.17 25.52
N LYS A 185 0.11 -17.34 24.90
CA LYS A 185 1.05 -17.70 23.80
C LYS A 185 0.90 -16.73 22.64
N PHE A 186 2.01 -16.26 22.09
CA PHE A 186 2.00 -15.45 20.86
C PHE A 186 1.29 -16.16 19.71
N THR A 187 1.47 -17.48 19.61
CA THR A 187 0.81 -18.34 18.62
C THR A 187 -0.71 -18.46 18.78
N HIS A 188 -1.29 -17.93 19.85
CA HIS A 188 -2.73 -17.83 20.03
C HIS A 188 -3.30 -16.51 19.48
N ASN A 189 -2.46 -15.65 18.92
CA ASN A 189 -2.87 -14.43 18.26
C ASN A 189 -2.69 -14.55 16.74
N PRO A 190 -3.72 -14.93 15.97
CA PRO A 190 -3.60 -15.19 14.54
C PRO A 190 -3.05 -14.04 13.75
N TRP A 191 -3.57 -12.84 13.98
CA TRP A 191 -3.10 -11.61 13.33
C TRP A 191 -1.67 -11.25 13.76
N GLY A 192 -1.33 -11.48 15.03
CA GLY A 192 0.01 -11.25 15.54
C GLY A 192 1.06 -12.13 14.89
N TYR A 193 0.85 -13.46 14.84
CA TYR A 193 1.84 -14.33 14.23
C TYR A 193 1.89 -14.24 12.70
N ALA A 194 0.79 -13.83 12.04
CA ALA A 194 0.79 -13.65 10.60
C ALA A 194 1.56 -12.39 10.16
N ARG A 195 1.71 -11.40 11.05
CA ARG A 195 2.25 -10.05 10.79
C ARG A 195 3.40 -9.66 11.73
N TYR A 196 4.10 -10.64 12.26
CA TYR A 196 5.13 -10.44 13.29
C TYR A 196 6.31 -9.58 12.86
N ASP A 197 6.53 -9.42 11.57
CA ASP A 197 7.57 -8.57 11.00
C ASP A 197 7.42 -7.10 11.43
N GLU A 198 6.26 -6.63 11.82
CA GLU A 198 6.07 -5.30 12.39
C GLU A 198 6.74 -5.16 13.76
N ILE A 199 6.78 -6.21 14.58
CA ILE A 199 7.58 -6.24 15.81
C ILE A 199 9.07 -6.17 15.46
N LEU A 200 9.51 -6.94 14.45
CA LEU A 200 10.90 -6.93 14.01
C LEU A 200 11.33 -5.52 13.58
N ILE A 201 10.52 -4.84 12.78
CA ILE A 201 10.78 -3.47 12.29
C ILE A 201 10.93 -2.51 13.48
N SER A 202 10.04 -2.59 14.45
CA SER A 202 10.07 -1.70 15.62
C SER A 202 11.28 -1.97 16.53
N CYS A 203 11.64 -3.24 16.76
CA CYS A 203 12.85 -3.60 17.51
C CYS A 203 14.13 -3.15 16.79
N GLN A 204 14.23 -3.39 15.48
CA GLN A 204 15.37 -2.98 14.67
C GLN A 204 15.54 -1.46 14.67
N TRP A 205 14.43 -0.73 14.59
CA TRP A 205 14.44 0.73 14.64
C TRP A 205 14.99 1.27 15.99
N LEU A 206 14.66 0.61 17.11
CA LEU A 206 15.21 0.94 18.42
C LEU A 206 16.73 0.63 18.49
N ILE A 207 17.15 -0.52 17.96
CA ILE A 207 18.56 -0.91 17.91
C ILE A 207 19.38 0.07 17.07
N ASP A 208 18.88 0.50 15.92
CA ASP A 208 19.53 1.51 15.07
C ASP A 208 19.70 2.86 15.78
N ARG A 209 18.87 3.15 16.77
CA ARG A 209 18.96 4.33 17.65
C ARG A 209 19.83 4.12 18.88
N GLY A 210 20.59 3.04 18.93
CA GLY A 210 21.53 2.72 20.00
C GLY A 210 20.89 2.05 21.23
N ARG A 211 19.60 1.65 21.15
CA ARG A 211 18.92 0.85 22.17
C ARG A 211 19.19 -0.62 21.92
N ASN A 212 20.44 -1.05 22.11
CA ASN A 212 20.88 -2.42 21.81
C ASN A 212 20.66 -3.38 23.01
N ASP A 213 19.46 -3.39 23.55
CA ASP A 213 19.05 -4.22 24.68
C ASP A 213 18.88 -5.70 24.23
N SER A 214 19.38 -6.64 25.06
CA SER A 214 19.30 -8.08 24.75
C SER A 214 17.87 -8.60 24.60
N GLU A 215 16.92 -7.98 25.29
CA GLU A 215 15.50 -8.33 25.24
C GLU A 215 14.87 -8.01 23.88
N LEU A 216 15.36 -6.98 23.16
CA LEU A 216 14.88 -6.69 21.80
C LEU A 216 15.30 -7.80 20.82
N TRP A 217 16.54 -8.29 20.95
CA TRP A 217 17.02 -9.44 20.16
C TRP A 217 16.26 -10.71 20.49
N SER A 218 16.04 -10.97 21.79
CA SER A 218 15.25 -12.10 22.27
C SER A 218 13.81 -12.05 21.75
N LEU A 219 13.19 -10.86 21.76
CA LEU A 219 11.82 -10.69 21.27
C LEU A 219 11.73 -11.03 19.77
N MET A 220 12.66 -10.52 18.95
CA MET A 220 12.68 -10.81 17.52
C MET A 220 12.79 -12.31 17.23
N ASP A 221 13.69 -13.01 17.94
CA ASP A 221 13.87 -14.47 17.79
C ASP A 221 12.64 -15.26 18.26
N LEU A 222 12.05 -14.87 19.39
CA LEU A 222 10.86 -15.52 19.94
C LEU A 222 9.66 -15.41 19.00
N VAL A 223 9.35 -14.19 18.52
CA VAL A 223 8.17 -14.00 17.67
C VAL A 223 8.35 -14.70 16.34
N ARG A 224 9.55 -14.66 15.74
CA ARG A 224 9.84 -15.39 14.53
C ARG A 224 9.70 -16.90 14.71
N THR A 225 10.36 -17.45 15.72
CA THR A 225 10.33 -18.90 15.97
C THR A 225 8.90 -19.40 16.20
N GLN A 226 8.10 -18.65 16.96
CA GLN A 226 6.72 -19.02 17.25
C GLN A 226 5.81 -18.82 16.04
N ALA A 227 6.02 -17.75 15.26
CA ALA A 227 5.24 -17.49 14.05
C ALA A 227 5.51 -18.54 12.97
N ASP A 228 6.78 -18.84 12.67
CA ASP A 228 7.17 -19.83 11.66
C ASP A 228 6.67 -21.24 11.97
N ALA A 229 6.53 -21.58 13.24
CA ALA A 229 5.89 -22.84 13.65
C ALA A 229 4.41 -22.92 13.23
N ARG A 230 3.76 -21.79 13.00
CA ARG A 230 2.37 -21.66 12.55
C ARG A 230 2.26 -21.36 11.08
N LEU A 231 3.03 -20.38 10.60
CA LEU A 231 2.93 -19.80 9.25
C LEU A 231 4.31 -19.38 8.73
N PRO A 232 5.09 -20.33 8.18
CA PRO A 232 6.40 -20.04 7.60
C PRO A 232 6.23 -19.36 6.22
N TRP A 233 6.23 -18.02 6.18
CA TRP A 233 5.98 -17.28 4.96
C TRP A 233 6.96 -17.56 3.83
N GLU A 234 8.25 -17.76 4.14
CA GLU A 234 9.27 -18.06 3.13
C GLU A 234 9.03 -19.41 2.45
N ASP A 235 8.64 -20.43 3.24
CA ASP A 235 8.29 -21.74 2.69
C ASP A 235 7.00 -21.66 1.87
N TYR A 236 6.05 -20.80 2.28
CA TYR A 236 4.82 -20.59 1.55
C TYR A 236 5.06 -20.05 0.14
N PHE A 237 5.89 -19.02 -0.02
CA PHE A 237 6.19 -18.43 -1.32
C PHE A 237 7.11 -19.30 -2.20
N THR A 238 7.83 -20.26 -1.64
CA THR A 238 8.65 -21.21 -2.40
C THR A 238 7.92 -22.52 -2.71
N GLY A 239 6.79 -22.77 -2.06
CA GLY A 239 5.95 -23.94 -2.27
C GLY A 239 5.31 -23.96 -3.66
N GLY A 240 4.87 -25.15 -4.07
CA GLY A 240 4.07 -25.34 -5.28
C GLY A 240 2.68 -24.70 -5.16
N ASP A 241 1.74 -25.14 -6.00
CA ASP A 241 0.36 -24.63 -5.99
C ASP A 241 -0.26 -24.71 -4.58
N PRO A 242 -0.41 -23.58 -3.89
CA PRO A 242 -0.96 -23.56 -2.54
C PRO A 242 -2.49 -23.60 -2.54
N PHE A 243 -3.10 -23.49 -3.72
CA PHE A 243 -4.52 -23.21 -3.90
C PHE A 243 -5.31 -24.41 -4.40
N HIS A 244 -5.16 -25.54 -3.75
CA HIS A 244 -6.28 -26.44 -3.62
C HIS A 244 -6.92 -26.22 -2.25
N PRO A 245 -7.71 -25.11 -2.08
CA PRO A 245 -8.49 -25.02 -0.86
C PRO A 245 -9.38 -26.26 -0.81
N PRO A 246 -9.48 -26.93 0.34
CA PRO A 246 -10.53 -27.92 0.52
C PRO A 246 -11.85 -27.26 0.13
N SER A 247 -12.72 -27.97 -0.58
CA SER A 247 -14.02 -27.48 -1.05
C SER A 247 -14.94 -26.86 0.01
N ASP A 248 -14.52 -26.84 1.27
CA ASP A 248 -15.28 -26.48 2.45
C ASP A 248 -14.69 -25.31 3.24
N VAL A 249 -13.80 -24.50 2.63
CA VAL A 249 -13.20 -23.39 3.35
C VAL A 249 -14.21 -22.23 3.44
N HIS A 250 -14.71 -22.03 4.64
CA HIS A 250 -15.56 -20.88 4.99
C HIS A 250 -14.68 -19.66 5.34
N CYS A 251 -15.16 -18.47 5.00
CA CYS A 251 -14.50 -17.18 5.23
C CYS A 251 -14.19 -16.84 6.70
N TRP A 252 -14.74 -17.56 7.65
CA TRP A 252 -14.45 -17.36 9.07
C TRP A 252 -14.01 -18.70 9.67
N PRO A 253 -12.93 -18.70 10.43
CA PRO A 253 -12.47 -19.92 11.07
C PRO A 253 -13.58 -20.48 11.97
N ASN A 254 -14.11 -21.62 11.60
CA ASN A 254 -14.72 -22.45 12.61
C ASN A 254 -13.56 -22.85 13.55
N LYS A 255 -13.74 -22.67 14.83
CA LYS A 255 -12.80 -22.76 15.96
C LYS A 255 -11.79 -23.95 15.98
N SER A 256 -11.35 -24.45 14.83
CA SER A 256 -10.32 -25.50 14.73
C SER A 256 -9.01 -24.89 14.23
N ASP A 257 -7.89 -25.28 14.85
CA ASP A 257 -6.52 -24.87 14.49
C ASP A 257 -6.21 -24.95 12.98
N ALA A 258 -6.72 -25.97 12.29
CA ALA A 258 -6.48 -26.15 10.86
C ALA A 258 -7.21 -25.13 9.99
N THR A 259 -8.44 -24.75 10.38
CA THR A 259 -9.26 -23.78 9.64
C THR A 259 -8.71 -22.36 9.81
N GLU A 260 -8.22 -22.02 11.00
CA GLU A 260 -7.58 -20.74 11.29
C GLU A 260 -6.29 -20.58 10.50
N LYS A 261 -5.42 -21.56 10.53
CA LYS A 261 -4.17 -21.53 9.76
C LYS A 261 -4.45 -21.32 8.28
N ASN A 262 -5.42 -22.02 7.71
CA ASN A 262 -5.82 -21.89 6.32
C ASN A 262 -6.34 -20.47 6.03
N PHE A 263 -7.11 -19.88 6.93
CA PHE A 263 -7.57 -18.50 6.78
C PHE A 263 -6.39 -17.51 6.75
N MET A 264 -5.49 -17.59 7.74
CA MET A 264 -4.37 -16.64 7.85
C MET A 264 -3.43 -16.69 6.66
N ILE A 265 -3.16 -17.87 6.12
CA ILE A 265 -2.25 -18.08 4.98
C ILE A 265 -2.83 -17.58 3.65
N HIS A 266 -4.16 -17.52 3.52
CA HIS A 266 -4.84 -17.11 2.29
C HIS A 266 -5.44 -15.70 2.38
N HIS A 267 -5.32 -15.03 3.50
CA HIS A 267 -5.82 -13.68 3.66
C HIS A 267 -4.96 -12.68 2.88
N GLY A 268 -5.57 -11.96 1.94
CA GLY A 268 -4.84 -11.11 1.00
C GLY A 268 -3.97 -10.05 1.66
N VAL A 269 -4.45 -9.43 2.73
CA VAL A 269 -3.68 -8.42 3.50
C VAL A 269 -2.43 -9.06 4.11
N ASN A 270 -2.56 -10.25 4.72
CA ASN A 270 -1.42 -10.96 5.32
C ASN A 270 -0.36 -11.31 4.26
N ILE A 271 -0.79 -11.73 3.06
CA ILE A 271 0.11 -12.03 1.94
C ILE A 271 0.87 -10.77 1.51
N MET A 272 0.18 -9.62 1.42
CA MET A 272 0.82 -8.36 1.07
C MET A 272 1.77 -7.86 2.15
N GLU A 273 1.44 -8.04 3.41
CA GLU A 273 2.35 -7.75 4.52
C GLU A 273 3.58 -8.66 4.51
N ALA A 274 3.41 -9.93 4.20
CA ALA A 274 4.47 -10.93 4.22
C ALA A 274 5.59 -10.70 3.16
N ILE A 275 5.37 -9.86 2.15
CA ILE A 275 6.42 -9.48 1.18
C ILE A 275 7.67 -8.95 1.89
N LYS A 276 7.50 -8.20 2.99
CA LYS A 276 8.60 -7.60 3.76
C LYS A 276 9.23 -8.52 4.80
N THR A 277 8.62 -9.68 5.09
CA THR A 277 9.03 -10.55 6.21
C THR A 277 10.47 -11.05 6.06
N GLY A 278 10.81 -11.65 4.94
CA GLY A 278 12.18 -12.12 4.68
C GLY A 278 13.22 -11.00 4.68
N PRO A 279 13.04 -9.92 3.88
CA PRO A 279 13.95 -8.78 3.90
C PRO A 279 14.14 -8.16 5.29
N THR A 280 13.08 -8.06 6.08
CA THR A 280 13.17 -7.56 7.47
C THR A 280 14.02 -8.50 8.33
N TRP A 281 13.82 -9.81 8.21
CA TRP A 281 14.62 -10.78 8.93
C TRP A 281 16.08 -10.82 8.47
N TYR A 282 16.38 -10.52 7.21
CA TYR A 282 17.75 -10.42 6.70
C TYR A 282 18.64 -9.53 7.56
N ARG A 283 18.10 -8.46 8.13
CA ARG A 283 18.87 -7.56 9.01
C ARG A 283 19.41 -8.27 10.27
N VAL A 284 18.74 -9.33 10.71
CA VAL A 284 19.15 -10.16 11.86
C VAL A 284 20.02 -11.33 11.39
N SER A 285 19.61 -12.02 10.33
CA SER A 285 20.22 -13.27 9.89
C SER A 285 21.47 -13.08 9.02
N GLY A 286 21.55 -11.98 8.26
CA GLY A 286 22.57 -11.79 7.20
C GLY A 286 22.47 -12.78 6.04
N ASN A 287 21.39 -13.55 5.96
CA ASN A 287 21.22 -14.57 4.92
C ASN A 287 20.63 -13.97 3.64
N ALA A 288 21.37 -13.99 2.56
CA ALA A 288 20.95 -13.43 1.27
C ALA A 288 19.64 -14.06 0.73
N THR A 289 19.30 -15.27 1.13
CA THR A 289 18.01 -15.91 0.76
C THR A 289 16.85 -15.13 1.36
N ASP A 290 16.95 -14.71 2.63
CA ASP A 290 15.91 -13.91 3.28
C ASP A 290 15.71 -12.57 2.55
N LEU A 291 16.81 -11.94 2.13
CA LEU A 291 16.75 -10.69 1.36
C LEU A 291 16.05 -10.86 0.00
N GLY A 292 16.22 -12.00 -0.66
CA GLY A 292 15.59 -12.34 -1.94
C GLY A 292 14.10 -12.71 -1.86
N ASN A 293 13.56 -12.94 -0.66
CA ASN A 293 12.20 -13.44 -0.49
C ASN A 293 11.12 -12.49 -0.99
N ALA A 294 11.34 -11.17 -0.99
CA ALA A 294 10.38 -10.22 -1.56
C ALA A 294 10.16 -10.46 -3.07
N ALA A 295 11.24 -10.67 -3.84
CA ALA A 295 11.14 -10.98 -5.27
C ALA A 295 10.45 -12.35 -5.47
N THR A 296 10.74 -13.34 -4.62
CA THR A 296 10.08 -14.64 -4.63
C THR A 296 8.58 -14.52 -4.37
N ALA A 297 8.19 -13.72 -3.36
CA ALA A 297 6.79 -13.45 -3.05
C ALA A 297 6.07 -12.78 -4.22
N LEU A 298 6.67 -11.76 -4.84
CA LEU A 298 6.08 -11.11 -6.01
C LEU A 298 5.93 -12.08 -7.20
N ALA A 299 6.94 -12.90 -7.47
CA ALA A 299 6.87 -13.90 -8.54
C ALA A 299 5.74 -14.92 -8.28
N TRP A 300 5.54 -15.30 -7.02
CA TRP A 300 4.47 -16.17 -6.61
C TRP A 300 3.09 -15.50 -6.80
N ILE A 301 2.94 -14.25 -6.36
CA ILE A 301 1.73 -13.44 -6.57
C ILE A 301 1.42 -13.30 -8.06
N ASP A 302 2.43 -12.94 -8.85
CA ASP A 302 2.29 -12.79 -10.31
C ASP A 302 1.94 -14.08 -11.04
N LYS A 303 2.30 -15.20 -10.45
CA LYS A 303 1.97 -16.50 -11.00
C LYS A 303 0.53 -16.93 -10.71
N TRP A 304 -0.02 -16.55 -9.57
CA TRP A 304 -1.26 -17.17 -9.08
C TRP A 304 -2.45 -16.20 -8.98
N GLU A 305 -2.24 -14.97 -8.52
CA GLU A 305 -3.34 -14.10 -8.11
C GLU A 305 -3.10 -12.60 -8.34
N ARG A 306 -2.25 -12.25 -9.30
CA ARG A 306 -2.01 -10.83 -9.60
C ARG A 306 -3.29 -10.16 -10.11
N SER A 307 -3.69 -9.07 -9.47
CA SER A 307 -4.61 -8.11 -10.07
C SER A 307 -3.89 -7.24 -11.10
N ALA A 308 -4.58 -6.80 -12.15
CA ALA A 308 -4.02 -5.92 -13.18
C ALA A 308 -3.42 -4.63 -12.59
N ASP A 309 -3.93 -4.14 -11.48
CA ASP A 309 -3.44 -2.96 -10.76
C ASP A 309 -2.19 -3.20 -9.90
N GLY A 310 -1.61 -4.37 -9.97
CA GLY A 310 -0.37 -4.72 -9.29
C GLY A 310 -0.54 -5.30 -7.90
N THR A 311 -1.75 -5.44 -7.43
CA THR A 311 -2.08 -6.00 -6.12
C THR A 311 -2.45 -7.50 -6.22
N PHE A 312 -2.99 -8.03 -5.14
CA PHE A 312 -3.42 -9.40 -5.01
C PHE A 312 -4.95 -9.49 -4.92
N THR A 313 -5.56 -10.30 -5.78
CA THR A 313 -7.02 -10.47 -5.79
C THR A 313 -7.48 -11.48 -4.73
N ALA A 314 -7.48 -11.09 -3.49
CA ALA A 314 -8.16 -11.87 -2.48
C ALA A 314 -9.24 -11.01 -1.83
N PRO A 315 -10.52 -11.25 -2.11
CA PRO A 315 -11.52 -10.81 -1.18
C PRO A 315 -11.25 -11.50 0.15
N ASP A 316 -11.23 -10.76 1.22
CA ASP A 316 -11.01 -11.03 2.65
C ASP A 316 -10.72 -12.50 3.07
N CYS A 317 -11.19 -13.47 2.31
CA CYS A 317 -11.13 -14.86 2.71
C CYS A 317 -10.35 -15.81 1.81
N PHE A 318 -10.33 -15.63 0.51
CA PHE A 318 -9.64 -16.58 -0.38
C PHE A 318 -9.42 -16.04 -1.78
N ALA A 319 -8.21 -16.24 -2.25
CA ALA A 319 -7.95 -16.39 -3.66
C ALA A 319 -8.79 -17.55 -4.22
N GLN A 320 -9.62 -17.28 -5.19
CA GLN A 320 -10.37 -18.29 -5.91
C GLN A 320 -9.79 -18.44 -7.31
N LEU A 321 -9.28 -19.60 -7.61
CA LEU A 321 -8.97 -19.92 -9.01
C LEU A 321 -10.28 -20.26 -9.78
N PRO A 322 -10.42 -19.76 -10.99
CA PRO A 322 -9.51 -18.84 -11.69
C PRO A 322 -9.55 -17.43 -11.12
N ASN A 323 -8.40 -16.73 -11.15
CA ASN A 323 -8.34 -15.32 -10.83
C ASN A 323 -9.19 -14.55 -11.86
N LEU A 324 -10.14 -13.75 -11.38
CA LEU A 324 -11.07 -13.02 -12.21
C LEU A 324 -10.86 -11.52 -12.05
N PRO A 325 -10.93 -10.74 -13.15
CA PRO A 325 -10.82 -9.27 -13.08
C PRO A 325 -11.96 -8.62 -12.28
N THR A 326 -12.95 -9.40 -11.90
CA THR A 326 -14.08 -9.01 -11.05
C THR A 326 -13.86 -9.35 -9.58
N ASN A 327 -12.80 -10.08 -9.26
CA ASN A 327 -12.44 -10.33 -7.87
C ASN A 327 -12.10 -9.01 -7.16
N GLY A 328 -12.51 -8.91 -5.91
CA GLY A 328 -12.23 -7.73 -5.10
C GLY A 328 -10.78 -7.69 -4.66
N VAL A 329 -10.23 -6.49 -4.66
CA VAL A 329 -8.97 -6.14 -3.98
C VAL A 329 -9.32 -5.33 -2.76
N GLU A 330 -8.93 -5.81 -1.59
CA GLU A 330 -9.18 -5.12 -0.33
C GLU A 330 -8.28 -3.88 -0.19
N THR A 331 -8.84 -2.77 0.26
CA THR A 331 -8.08 -1.53 0.47
C THR A 331 -6.90 -1.72 1.43
N CYS A 332 -7.04 -2.55 2.47
CA CYS A 332 -5.91 -2.88 3.34
C CYS A 332 -4.78 -3.57 2.57
N SER A 333 -5.10 -4.49 1.65
CA SER A 333 -4.09 -5.14 0.81
C SER A 333 -3.30 -4.15 -0.02
N VAL A 334 -3.95 -3.09 -0.54
CA VAL A 334 -3.30 -2.04 -1.32
C VAL A 334 -2.26 -1.28 -0.49
N VAL A 335 -2.64 -0.78 0.67
CA VAL A 335 -1.74 0.05 1.49
C VAL A 335 -0.65 -0.76 2.18
N GLU A 336 -0.94 -2.01 2.55
CA GLU A 336 0.08 -2.92 3.10
C GLU A 336 1.07 -3.38 2.02
N ALA A 337 0.61 -3.58 0.77
CA ALA A 337 1.51 -3.80 -0.36
C ALA A 337 2.47 -2.62 -0.54
N MET A 338 1.95 -1.37 -0.51
CA MET A 338 2.78 -0.17 -0.63
C MET A 338 3.83 -0.10 0.48
N TYR A 339 3.45 -0.40 1.72
CA TYR A 339 4.36 -0.40 2.85
C TYR A 339 5.43 -1.50 2.75
N SER A 340 5.03 -2.71 2.38
CA SER A 340 5.93 -3.86 2.24
C SER A 340 6.92 -3.68 1.10
N LEU A 341 6.45 -3.17 -0.05
CA LEU A 341 7.29 -2.90 -1.22
C LEU A 341 8.34 -1.83 -0.92
N ARG A 342 7.93 -0.73 -0.25
CA ARG A 342 8.86 0.30 0.20
C ARG A 342 9.93 -0.27 1.13
N THR A 343 9.49 -0.98 2.19
CA THR A 343 10.40 -1.55 3.19
C THR A 343 11.40 -2.52 2.55
N SER A 344 10.92 -3.40 1.69
CA SER A 344 11.78 -4.35 0.97
C SER A 344 12.76 -3.66 0.03
N TYR A 345 12.32 -2.61 -0.68
CA TYR A 345 13.17 -1.81 -1.56
C TYR A 345 14.29 -1.10 -0.77
N GLU A 346 13.98 -0.49 0.36
CA GLU A 346 14.98 0.16 1.22
C GLU A 346 16.06 -0.84 1.69
N LEU A 347 15.68 -2.10 1.91
CA LEU A 347 16.59 -3.14 2.37
C LEU A 347 17.49 -3.72 1.28
N ASN A 348 17.01 -3.85 0.03
CA ASN A 348 17.73 -4.55 -1.04
C ASN A 348 18.06 -3.70 -2.28
N ALA A 349 17.49 -2.50 -2.41
CA ALA A 349 17.64 -1.60 -3.57
C ALA A 349 17.19 -2.21 -4.92
N ASP A 350 16.29 -3.20 -4.90
CA ASP A 350 15.77 -3.83 -6.13
C ASP A 350 14.73 -2.91 -6.79
N VAL A 351 15.07 -2.39 -7.96
CA VAL A 351 14.24 -1.44 -8.72
C VAL A 351 12.85 -2.00 -9.07
N HIS A 352 12.71 -3.31 -9.23
CA HIS A 352 11.42 -3.96 -9.52
C HIS A 352 10.41 -3.79 -8.37
N LEU A 353 10.89 -3.75 -7.12
CA LEU A 353 10.03 -3.50 -5.97
C LEU A 353 9.47 -2.08 -5.98
N PHE A 354 10.30 -1.10 -6.37
CA PHE A 354 9.83 0.27 -6.48
C PHE A 354 8.90 0.47 -7.68
N ASP A 355 9.18 -0.18 -8.80
CA ASP A 355 8.28 -0.18 -9.96
C ASP A 355 6.90 -0.74 -9.59
N ARG A 356 6.86 -1.82 -8.80
CA ARG A 356 5.60 -2.35 -8.28
C ARG A 356 4.94 -1.39 -7.29
N LEU A 357 5.72 -0.72 -6.43
CA LEU A 357 5.20 0.32 -5.52
C LEU A 357 4.50 1.44 -6.29
N GLU A 358 5.13 1.97 -7.35
CA GLU A 358 4.53 3.01 -8.20
C GLU A 358 3.30 2.49 -8.93
N TRP A 359 3.34 1.23 -9.41
CA TRP A 359 2.20 0.62 -10.08
C TRP A 359 0.97 0.56 -9.16
N VAL A 360 1.14 0.14 -7.92
CA VAL A 360 0.08 0.11 -6.90
C VAL A 360 -0.36 1.53 -6.54
N ALA A 361 0.59 2.44 -6.30
CA ALA A 361 0.31 3.82 -5.88
C ALA A 361 -0.47 4.63 -6.93
N PHE A 362 -0.18 4.45 -8.23
CA PHE A 362 -0.82 5.24 -9.28
C PHE A 362 -2.09 4.60 -9.86
N ASN A 363 -2.33 3.33 -9.58
CA ASN A 363 -3.50 2.62 -10.11
C ASN A 363 -4.45 2.14 -9.01
N ALA A 364 -3.97 1.28 -8.09
CA ALA A 364 -4.81 0.69 -7.06
C ALA A 364 -5.19 1.68 -5.94
N MET A 365 -4.22 2.45 -5.42
CA MET A 365 -4.45 3.35 -4.28
C MET A 365 -5.56 4.38 -4.55
N PRO A 366 -5.57 5.13 -5.66
CA PRO A 366 -6.66 6.08 -5.94
C PRO A 366 -8.00 5.39 -6.22
N ALA A 367 -7.99 4.12 -6.65
CA ALA A 367 -9.21 3.37 -6.88
C ALA A 367 -9.94 2.97 -5.59
N THR A 368 -9.25 3.02 -4.44
CA THR A 368 -9.83 2.71 -3.12
C THR A 368 -10.64 3.84 -2.52
N THR A 369 -10.51 5.07 -3.01
CA THR A 369 -11.16 6.26 -2.46
C THR A 369 -11.96 7.00 -3.52
N ASN A 370 -12.86 7.88 -3.10
CA ASN A 370 -13.43 8.85 -4.03
C ASN A 370 -12.46 10.04 -4.23
N ASP A 371 -12.78 10.93 -5.19
CA ASP A 371 -11.92 12.03 -5.62
C ASP A 371 -11.47 12.97 -4.50
N ARG A 372 -12.21 13.02 -3.40
CA ARG A 372 -12.00 13.98 -2.30
C ARG A 372 -11.64 13.32 -0.97
N PHE A 373 -11.35 12.04 -0.97
CA PHE A 373 -11.12 11.27 0.25
C PHE A 373 -12.23 11.40 1.30
N THR A 374 -13.47 11.64 0.87
CA THR A 374 -14.62 11.67 1.78
C THR A 374 -15.27 10.30 1.98
N GLY A 375 -14.81 9.30 1.23
CA GLY A 375 -15.24 7.91 1.34
C GLY A 375 -14.21 6.97 0.76
N ASN A 376 -14.17 5.74 1.28
CA ASN A 376 -13.35 4.64 0.77
C ASN A 376 -14.18 3.40 0.49
N ALA A 377 -13.76 2.61 -0.49
CA ALA A 377 -14.28 1.27 -0.71
C ALA A 377 -13.61 0.28 0.23
N TYR A 378 -14.31 -0.79 0.65
CA TYR A 378 -13.66 -1.95 1.25
C TYR A 378 -12.93 -2.72 0.16
N TYR A 379 -13.64 -3.02 -0.94
CA TYR A 379 -13.08 -3.64 -2.12
C TYR A 379 -13.25 -2.77 -3.36
N HIS A 380 -12.26 -2.78 -4.23
CA HIS A 380 -12.40 -2.37 -5.62
C HIS A 380 -12.09 -3.56 -6.54
N SER A 381 -12.50 -3.47 -7.80
CA SER A 381 -12.18 -4.48 -8.82
C SER A 381 -11.67 -3.78 -10.08
N VAL A 382 -10.77 -4.42 -10.80
CA VAL A 382 -10.24 -3.86 -12.05
C VAL A 382 -11.29 -3.88 -13.18
N ASN A 383 -12.26 -4.82 -13.14
CA ASN A 383 -13.48 -4.75 -13.95
C ASN A 383 -14.69 -4.53 -13.04
N GLN A 384 -15.26 -3.32 -13.08
CA GLN A 384 -16.31 -2.88 -12.16
C GLN A 384 -17.34 -2.05 -12.89
N ILE A 385 -18.58 -2.55 -13.02
CA ILE A 385 -19.70 -1.85 -13.68
C ILE A 385 -20.76 -1.34 -12.71
N GLN A 386 -20.59 -1.57 -11.43
CA GLN A 386 -21.42 -1.05 -10.36
C GLN A 386 -20.57 -0.74 -9.15
N LEU A 387 -20.85 0.38 -8.53
CA LEU A 387 -20.32 0.76 -7.24
C LEU A 387 -21.49 1.02 -6.32
N GLY A 388 -21.55 0.32 -5.21
CA GLY A 388 -22.68 0.37 -4.28
C GLY A 388 -23.57 -0.87 -4.29
N GLY A 389 -24.03 -1.25 -3.13
CA GLY A 389 -24.87 -2.42 -2.94
C GLY A 389 -24.72 -3.00 -1.53
N LYS A 390 -25.50 -4.02 -1.21
CA LYS A 390 -25.34 -4.71 0.08
C LYS A 390 -24.06 -5.51 0.06
N SER A 391 -23.10 -5.18 0.92
CA SER A 391 -21.96 -6.02 1.20
C SER A 391 -22.46 -7.39 1.71
N GLY A 392 -22.01 -8.44 1.08
CA GLY A 392 -22.11 -9.79 1.57
C GLY A 392 -20.73 -10.40 1.44
N TYR A 393 -20.21 -11.10 2.43
CA TYR A 393 -18.92 -11.79 2.34
C TYR A 393 -19.01 -12.90 1.29
N GLY A 394 -18.23 -12.81 0.21
CA GLY A 394 -18.16 -13.78 -0.88
C GLY A 394 -17.32 -13.29 -2.06
N ALA A 395 -16.90 -14.17 -2.94
CA ALA A 395 -15.90 -13.96 -4.00
C ALA A 395 -16.19 -12.81 -4.97
N ASN A 396 -17.41 -12.30 -5.04
CA ASN A 396 -17.85 -11.25 -5.96
C ASN A 396 -18.36 -10.02 -5.20
N GLN A 397 -17.71 -9.63 -4.11
CA GLN A 397 -18.16 -8.53 -3.28
C GLN A 397 -17.72 -7.20 -3.84
N ARG A 398 -18.66 -6.26 -3.76
CA ARG A 398 -18.47 -4.87 -4.13
C ARG A 398 -19.01 -3.99 -3.06
N ASP A 399 -18.16 -3.13 -2.59
CA ASP A 399 -18.57 -2.09 -1.70
C ASP A 399 -18.71 -0.77 -2.45
N ASP A 400 -19.72 -0.02 -2.05
CA ASP A 400 -19.82 1.39 -2.32
C ASP A 400 -18.66 2.12 -1.65
N PHE A 401 -18.34 3.30 -2.11
CA PHE A 401 -17.57 4.23 -1.30
C PHE A 401 -18.45 4.59 -0.11
N ARG A 402 -18.23 3.86 0.99
CA ARG A 402 -18.96 4.13 2.22
C ARG A 402 -18.40 5.35 2.90
N GLU A 403 -19.35 6.10 3.35
CA GLU A 403 -19.22 7.21 4.24
C GLU A 403 -18.28 6.92 5.40
N ILE A 404 -17.31 7.78 5.61
CA ILE A 404 -16.66 7.92 6.90
C ILE A 404 -17.62 8.71 7.77
N SER A 405 -18.55 8.02 8.46
CA SER A 405 -19.68 8.67 9.05
C SER A 405 -19.36 9.35 10.37
N THR A 406 -19.93 10.51 10.53
CA THR A 406 -20.00 11.30 11.76
C THR A 406 -21.02 10.76 12.77
N GLY A 407 -21.10 9.45 12.97
CA GLY A 407 -21.68 8.85 14.18
C GLY A 407 -23.10 9.21 14.61
N GLU A 408 -24.00 9.62 13.72
CA GLU A 408 -25.41 9.58 14.06
C GLU A 408 -25.90 8.13 14.04
N THR A 409 -25.94 7.57 15.23
CA THR A 409 -26.63 6.32 15.50
C THR A 409 -28.09 6.45 15.07
N THR A 410 -28.41 5.96 13.89
CA THR A 410 -29.76 5.52 13.68
C THR A 410 -30.04 4.40 14.69
N LYS A 411 -30.92 4.63 15.62
CA LYS A 411 -31.39 3.72 16.71
C LYS A 411 -31.98 2.44 16.15
N ARG A 412 -31.26 1.69 15.32
CA ARG A 412 -31.67 0.35 14.88
C ARG A 412 -30.54 -0.63 15.03
N ARG A 413 -30.49 -1.22 16.22
CA ARG A 413 -30.18 -2.61 16.48
C ARG A 413 -29.17 -3.22 15.51
N HIS A 414 -27.87 -3.07 15.80
CA HIS A 414 -27.02 -4.25 15.85
C HIS A 414 -25.83 -3.90 16.74
N ARG A 415 -25.63 -4.68 17.75
CA ARG A 415 -24.42 -4.76 18.54
C ARG A 415 -23.29 -5.16 17.59
N ARG A 416 -22.40 -4.26 17.30
CA ARG A 416 -21.26 -4.29 16.39
C ARG A 416 -21.57 -3.59 15.07
N ALA A 417 -21.12 -2.42 15.00
CA ALA A 417 -20.64 -1.65 13.87
C ALA A 417 -20.91 -0.20 14.19
N SER A 418 -19.90 0.58 14.28
CA SER A 418 -19.98 2.01 13.97
C SER A 418 -20.54 2.10 12.56
N VAL A 419 -21.72 2.66 12.42
CA VAL A 419 -22.40 2.84 11.14
C VAL A 419 -21.50 3.71 10.26
N GLY A 420 -21.18 3.27 9.04
CA GLY A 420 -20.50 4.07 8.03
C GLY A 420 -19.00 3.84 7.88
N MET A 421 -18.36 2.96 8.64
CA MET A 421 -16.96 2.59 8.44
C MET A 421 -16.85 1.27 7.66
N ASN A 422 -15.93 1.23 6.70
CA ASN A 422 -15.52 0.00 6.00
C ASN A 422 -14.49 -0.78 6.83
N GLY A 423 -14.80 -1.07 8.08
CA GLY A 423 -13.95 -1.88 8.97
C GLY A 423 -12.51 -1.33 9.10
N CYS A 424 -11.52 -2.22 9.03
CA CYS A 424 -10.09 -1.90 9.05
C CYS A 424 -9.67 -0.92 7.94
N CYS A 425 -10.27 -1.04 6.75
CA CYS A 425 -9.89 -0.28 5.55
C CYS A 425 -10.03 1.24 5.73
N THR A 426 -11.05 1.70 6.46
CA THR A 426 -11.26 3.13 6.70
C THR A 426 -10.14 3.74 7.54
N GLY A 427 -9.60 3.02 8.52
CA GLY A 427 -8.43 3.45 9.26
C GLY A 427 -7.16 3.31 8.42
N ASN A 428 -6.99 2.16 7.79
CA ASN A 428 -5.74 1.75 7.16
C ASN A 428 -5.38 2.52 5.89
N VAL A 429 -6.37 2.99 5.13
CA VAL A 429 -6.14 3.77 3.90
C VAL A 429 -5.24 5.00 4.14
N HIS A 430 -5.23 5.53 5.35
CA HIS A 430 -4.45 6.72 5.72
C HIS A 430 -2.93 6.53 5.65
N GLN A 431 -2.41 5.30 5.69
CA GLN A 431 -0.97 5.08 5.60
C GLN A 431 -0.42 5.15 4.17
N GLY A 432 -1.27 5.03 3.14
CA GLY A 432 -0.85 4.90 1.74
C GLY A 432 0.02 6.07 1.27
N TRP A 433 -0.54 7.25 1.16
CA TRP A 433 0.19 8.42 0.63
C TRP A 433 1.33 8.89 1.54
N PRO A 434 1.18 9.03 2.87
CA PRO A 434 2.30 9.49 3.69
C PRO A 434 3.51 8.56 3.64
N LYS A 435 3.30 7.25 3.62
CA LYS A 435 4.40 6.29 3.47
C LYS A 435 4.97 6.27 2.05
N PHE A 436 4.16 6.59 1.03
CA PHE A 436 4.64 6.75 -0.34
C PHE A 436 5.51 8.00 -0.51
N VAL A 437 5.18 9.11 0.14
CA VAL A 437 6.05 10.32 0.18
C VAL A 437 7.42 9.95 0.76
N MET A 438 7.45 9.19 1.84
CA MET A 438 8.71 8.75 2.47
C MET A 438 9.57 7.85 1.55
N ALA A 439 8.97 7.22 0.53
CA ALA A 439 9.67 6.37 -0.41
C ALA A 439 10.39 7.14 -1.53
N GLN A 440 10.13 8.44 -1.71
CA GLN A 440 10.61 9.18 -2.88
C GLN A 440 12.14 9.40 -2.89
N LEU A 441 12.77 9.47 -1.71
CA LEU A 441 14.18 9.79 -1.55
C LEU A 441 14.80 8.98 -0.42
N GLN A 442 16.00 8.45 -0.65
CA GLN A 442 16.83 7.78 0.34
C GLN A 442 18.27 8.35 0.27
N THR A 443 19.09 7.90 1.20
CA THR A 443 20.54 8.08 1.13
C THR A 443 21.25 6.73 1.18
N ALA A 444 22.52 6.73 0.86
CA ALA A 444 23.40 5.58 1.02
C ALA A 444 24.82 6.04 1.37
N ASP A 445 25.70 5.11 1.67
CA ASP A 445 27.11 5.40 1.97
C ASP A 445 27.29 6.43 3.12
N GLY A 446 26.46 6.32 4.16
CA GLY A 446 26.47 7.24 5.30
C GLY A 446 26.05 8.68 4.92
N GLY A 447 25.14 8.82 3.96
CA GLY A 447 24.63 10.11 3.47
C GLY A 447 25.46 10.75 2.37
N ALA A 448 26.55 10.10 1.91
CA ALA A 448 27.36 10.61 0.80
C ALA A 448 26.70 10.42 -0.57
N THR A 449 25.79 9.45 -0.68
CA THR A 449 25.00 9.19 -1.89
C THR A 449 23.56 9.60 -1.66
N ILE A 450 23.03 10.48 -2.51
CA ILE A 450 21.62 10.85 -2.58
C ILE A 450 20.94 9.95 -3.61
N VAL A 451 19.86 9.28 -3.24
CA VAL A 451 19.16 8.31 -4.10
C VAL A 451 17.73 8.80 -4.35
N VAL A 452 17.45 9.31 -5.56
CA VAL A 452 16.12 9.67 -6.00
C VAL A 452 15.44 8.43 -6.57
N SER A 453 14.53 7.87 -5.83
CA SER A 453 13.84 6.63 -6.20
C SER A 453 12.49 6.89 -6.86
N GLY A 454 11.74 7.89 -6.40
CA GLY A 454 10.46 8.29 -6.98
C GLY A 454 10.51 9.68 -7.59
N TYR A 455 9.59 9.92 -8.53
CA TYR A 455 9.53 11.17 -9.29
C TYR A 455 8.23 11.94 -9.11
N SER A 456 7.36 11.50 -8.20
CA SER A 456 6.25 12.34 -7.74
C SER A 456 6.79 13.62 -7.09
N PRO A 457 6.14 14.78 -7.27
CA PRO A 457 6.73 16.04 -6.81
C PRO A 457 6.97 16.07 -5.29
N PHE A 458 8.18 16.44 -4.89
CA PHE A 458 8.54 16.63 -3.48
C PHE A 458 9.67 17.64 -3.29
N ALA A 459 9.87 18.08 -2.04
CA ALA A 459 11.06 18.77 -1.58
C ALA A 459 11.59 18.09 -0.31
N ALA A 460 12.90 17.91 -0.23
CA ALA A 460 13.55 17.25 0.90
C ALA A 460 14.72 18.05 1.44
N THR A 461 14.88 18.06 2.75
CA THR A 461 16.01 18.72 3.44
C THR A 461 16.90 17.63 4.08
N LEU A 462 18.12 17.51 3.56
CA LEU A 462 19.17 16.66 4.09
C LEU A 462 20.17 17.50 4.90
N PRO A 463 21.01 16.90 5.73
CA PRO A 463 22.01 17.66 6.49
C PRO A 463 22.99 18.48 5.62
N THR A 464 23.24 18.05 4.37
CA THR A 464 24.20 18.66 3.46
C THR A 464 23.59 19.12 2.15
N ALA A 465 22.31 18.89 1.91
CA ALA A 465 21.67 19.23 0.64
C ALA A 465 20.16 19.45 0.79
N ASN A 466 19.61 20.27 -0.10
CA ASN A 466 18.17 20.31 -0.36
C ASN A 466 17.94 19.68 -1.73
N VAL A 467 16.98 18.77 -1.81
CA VAL A 467 16.63 18.04 -3.04
C VAL A 467 15.19 18.35 -3.38
N SER A 468 14.88 18.62 -4.62
CA SER A 468 13.50 18.70 -5.08
C SER A 468 13.31 17.97 -6.40
N VAL A 469 12.14 17.38 -6.54
CA VAL A 469 11.65 16.82 -7.79
C VAL A 469 10.37 17.57 -8.16
N GLY A 470 10.34 18.07 -9.38
CA GLY A 470 9.23 18.82 -9.95
C GLY A 470 8.69 18.14 -11.20
N GLY A 471 7.51 18.62 -11.63
CA GLY A 471 6.81 18.09 -12.79
C GLY A 471 5.46 17.46 -12.44
N GLN A 472 4.92 16.72 -13.38
CA GLN A 472 3.61 16.05 -13.24
C GLN A 472 3.71 14.51 -13.37
N TYR A 473 4.90 13.94 -13.21
CA TYR A 473 5.04 12.48 -13.20
C TYR A 473 4.09 11.85 -12.17
N PRO A 474 3.34 10.76 -12.51
CA PRO A 474 3.40 9.94 -13.72
C PRO A 474 2.58 10.46 -14.92
N PHE A 475 1.97 11.64 -14.81
CA PHE A 475 1.15 12.29 -15.85
C PHE A 475 1.99 13.21 -16.74
N ALA A 476 3.25 12.89 -16.88
CA ALA A 476 4.21 13.46 -17.83
C ALA A 476 5.37 12.48 -17.99
N ASP A 477 6.01 12.53 -19.17
CA ASP A 477 7.13 11.63 -19.51
C ASP A 477 8.48 12.20 -19.02
N ASN A 478 8.46 13.02 -17.98
CA ASN A 478 9.67 13.64 -17.45
C ASN A 478 9.52 14.02 -15.96
N ALA A 479 10.69 14.23 -15.33
CA ALA A 479 10.79 14.82 -14.01
C ALA A 479 12.00 15.74 -13.93
N THR A 480 11.85 16.90 -13.31
CA THR A 480 12.95 17.84 -13.08
C THR A 480 13.52 17.59 -11.69
N ILE A 481 14.83 17.42 -11.60
CA ILE A 481 15.56 17.13 -10.38
C ILE A 481 16.47 18.31 -10.09
N SER A 482 16.37 18.89 -8.90
CA SER A 482 17.25 19.99 -8.45
C SER A 482 17.86 19.60 -7.11
N VAL A 483 19.17 19.78 -7.00
CA VAL A 483 19.94 19.56 -5.77
C VAL A 483 20.73 20.84 -5.48
N ALA A 484 20.48 21.45 -4.30
CA ALA A 484 21.30 22.53 -3.76
C ALA A 484 22.06 22.01 -2.54
N ARG A 485 23.38 22.14 -2.50
CA ARG A 485 24.21 21.51 -1.47
C ARG A 485 25.32 22.39 -0.93
N THR A 486 25.85 22.01 0.22
CA THR A 486 27.06 22.61 0.78
C THR A 486 28.27 22.02 0.07
N PRO A 487 29.10 22.82 -0.63
CA PRO A 487 30.31 22.35 -1.31
C PRO A 487 31.37 21.80 -0.35
N GLY A 488 32.41 21.18 -0.93
CA GLY A 488 33.64 20.79 -0.21
C GLY A 488 33.70 19.32 0.23
N LYS A 489 32.67 18.50 -0.07
CA LYS A 489 32.69 17.06 0.15
C LYS A 489 32.30 16.33 -1.13
N ALA A 490 32.98 15.22 -1.42
CA ALA A 490 32.55 14.31 -2.48
C ALA A 490 31.13 13.79 -2.22
N TRP A 491 30.36 13.68 -3.27
CA TRP A 491 28.98 13.22 -3.20
C TRP A 491 28.61 12.46 -4.48
N LYS A 492 27.53 11.71 -4.40
CA LYS A 492 26.94 11.02 -5.54
C LYS A 492 25.45 11.31 -5.62
N LEU A 493 24.95 11.36 -6.82
CA LEU A 493 23.52 11.36 -7.11
C LEU A 493 23.20 10.09 -7.89
N ARG A 494 22.26 9.33 -7.39
CA ARG A 494 21.78 8.10 -8.00
C ARG A 494 20.32 8.24 -8.31
N LEU A 495 19.92 7.89 -9.52
CA LEU A 495 18.55 7.99 -10.01
C LEU A 495 18.03 6.59 -10.33
N ARG A 496 16.85 6.24 -9.83
CA ARG A 496 16.19 5.02 -10.30
C ARG A 496 15.67 5.24 -11.72
N VAL A 497 16.07 4.40 -12.63
CA VAL A 497 15.48 4.36 -13.98
C VAL A 497 14.53 3.17 -14.02
N PRO A 498 13.20 3.39 -14.19
CA PRO A 498 12.21 2.33 -14.12
C PRO A 498 12.39 1.24 -15.19
N CYS A 499 11.99 0.00 -14.87
CA CYS A 499 12.04 -1.12 -15.83
C CYS A 499 10.98 -1.04 -16.92
N TRP A 500 9.92 -0.28 -16.71
CA TRP A 500 8.87 -0.07 -17.72
C TRP A 500 9.31 0.89 -18.85
N ALA A 501 10.35 1.70 -18.65
CA ALA A 501 10.87 2.61 -19.67
C ALA A 501 11.55 1.81 -20.81
N ASP A 502 11.28 2.17 -22.04
CA ASP A 502 11.97 1.62 -23.19
C ASP A 502 13.37 2.26 -23.35
N ALA A 503 13.48 3.54 -22.98
CA ALA A 503 14.73 4.29 -22.87
C ALA A 503 14.56 5.45 -21.87
N ALA A 504 15.66 5.94 -21.31
CA ALA A 504 15.67 7.17 -20.54
C ALA A 504 16.94 7.97 -20.81
N SER A 505 16.85 9.29 -20.69
CA SER A 505 17.99 10.20 -20.83
C SER A 505 17.92 11.33 -19.80
N LEU A 506 19.08 11.69 -19.27
CA LEU A 506 19.25 12.79 -18.32
C LEU A 506 19.78 14.02 -19.07
N VAL A 507 19.01 15.05 -19.15
CA VAL A 507 19.38 16.35 -19.74
C VAL A 507 19.86 17.26 -18.62
N VAL A 508 21.16 17.44 -18.49
CA VAL A 508 21.77 18.29 -17.46
C VAL A 508 21.66 19.76 -17.88
N ALA A 509 21.26 20.65 -16.98
CA ALA A 509 21.14 22.07 -17.27
C ALA A 509 22.47 22.67 -17.74
N GLY A 510 22.46 23.29 -18.93
CA GLY A 510 23.67 23.88 -19.56
C GLY A 510 24.72 22.86 -20.02
N GLY A 511 24.40 21.56 -20.01
CA GLY A 511 25.34 20.47 -20.28
C GLY A 511 24.87 19.46 -21.33
N ALA A 512 25.51 18.31 -21.32
CA ALA A 512 25.23 17.21 -22.22
C ALA A 512 23.99 16.42 -21.79
N THR A 513 23.38 15.75 -22.77
CA THR A 513 22.41 14.67 -22.51
C THR A 513 23.20 13.37 -22.26
N VAL A 514 22.82 12.65 -21.22
CA VAL A 514 23.44 11.37 -20.84
C VAL A 514 22.37 10.28 -20.89
N ASP A 515 22.67 9.17 -21.55
CA ASP A 515 21.79 8.01 -21.55
C ASP A 515 21.78 7.37 -20.15
N ALA A 516 20.58 7.13 -19.65
CA ALA A 516 20.35 6.48 -18.37
C ALA A 516 19.70 5.11 -18.61
N PRO A 517 20.40 3.99 -18.35
CA PRO A 517 19.92 2.67 -18.71
C PRO A 517 18.67 2.32 -17.89
N PRO A 518 17.60 1.82 -18.53
CA PRO A 518 16.41 1.35 -17.83
C PRO A 518 16.70 0.20 -16.86
N CYS A 519 15.80 0.04 -15.89
CA CYS A 519 15.87 -1.03 -14.90
C CYS A 519 17.14 -1.01 -14.03
N ALA A 520 17.56 0.18 -13.60
CA ALA A 520 18.79 0.37 -12.85
C ALA A 520 18.72 1.52 -11.86
N LEU A 521 19.61 1.47 -10.88
CA LEU A 521 20.03 2.64 -10.11
C LEU A 521 21.22 3.27 -10.83
N PHE A 522 20.98 4.36 -11.53
CA PHE A 522 21.94 5.04 -12.38
C PHE A 522 22.74 6.10 -11.60
N ASP A 523 24.05 5.94 -11.52
CA ASP A 523 24.94 6.94 -10.94
C ASP A 523 25.16 8.10 -11.94
N VAL A 524 24.79 9.31 -11.56
CA VAL A 524 24.96 10.51 -12.39
C VAL A 524 26.45 10.82 -12.53
N PRO A 525 26.98 10.88 -13.75
CA PRO A 525 28.41 11.16 -13.95
C PRO A 525 28.74 12.64 -13.81
N GLY A 526 30.04 12.94 -13.60
CA GLY A 526 30.59 14.31 -13.72
C GLY A 526 30.32 15.22 -12.53
N LEU A 527 29.84 14.71 -11.40
CA LEU A 527 29.63 15.48 -10.18
C LEU A 527 30.95 15.75 -9.46
N ALA A 528 31.18 17.02 -9.07
CA ALA A 528 32.39 17.42 -8.36
C ALA A 528 32.09 17.80 -6.89
N ALA A 529 33.11 17.71 -6.03
CA ALA A 529 32.98 18.06 -4.61
C ALA A 529 32.57 19.53 -4.39
N ASP A 530 33.00 20.41 -5.29
CA ASP A 530 32.76 21.85 -5.21
C ASP A 530 31.44 22.30 -5.87
N ASP A 531 30.67 21.37 -6.47
CA ASP A 531 29.36 21.71 -7.01
C ASP A 531 28.43 22.16 -5.89
N ALA A 532 27.91 23.39 -5.99
CA ALA A 532 26.94 23.94 -5.07
C ALA A 532 25.50 23.62 -5.47
N SER A 533 25.28 23.30 -6.74
CA SER A 533 23.95 22.95 -7.27
C SER A 533 24.06 21.99 -8.45
N PHE A 534 23.01 21.23 -8.66
CA PHE A 534 22.81 20.38 -9.82
C PHE A 534 21.34 20.48 -10.25
N GLU A 535 21.13 20.64 -11.54
CA GLU A 535 19.78 20.61 -12.14
C GLU A 535 19.78 19.75 -13.40
N ALA A 536 18.77 18.90 -13.52
CA ALA A 536 18.58 18.07 -14.70
C ALA A 536 17.11 17.69 -14.88
N THR A 537 16.76 17.34 -16.11
CA THR A 537 15.48 16.73 -16.45
C THR A 537 15.72 15.28 -16.87
N LEU A 538 15.12 14.34 -16.17
CA LEU A 538 15.08 12.95 -16.59
C LEU A 538 13.88 12.77 -17.52
N LEU A 539 14.15 12.32 -18.72
CA LEU A 539 13.16 12.04 -19.77
C LEU A 539 12.96 10.54 -19.89
N PHE A 540 11.72 10.10 -19.97
CA PHE A 540 11.35 8.70 -20.20
C PHE A 540 10.77 8.54 -21.59
N THR A 541 11.23 7.54 -22.32
CA THR A 541 10.60 7.08 -23.55
C THR A 541 9.92 5.75 -23.27
N HIS A 542 8.66 5.64 -23.60
CA HIS A 542 7.90 4.40 -23.45
C HIS A 542 6.73 4.34 -24.41
N SER A 543 6.50 3.14 -24.92
CA SER A 543 5.40 2.79 -25.81
C SER A 543 4.15 2.37 -25.04
N ILE A 544 3.02 2.30 -25.72
CA ILE A 544 1.85 1.57 -25.25
C ILE A 544 2.22 0.09 -25.26
N LYS A 545 1.98 -0.61 -24.15
CA LYS A 545 2.18 -2.05 -24.02
C LYS A 545 0.82 -2.74 -23.91
N VAL A 546 0.68 -3.80 -24.66
CA VAL A 546 -0.47 -4.71 -24.62
C VAL A 546 0.00 -5.98 -23.91
N LEU A 547 -0.51 -6.20 -22.73
CA LEU A 547 -0.15 -7.35 -21.90
C LEU A 547 -1.29 -8.37 -21.99
N GLU A 548 -0.97 -9.59 -22.42
CA GLU A 548 -1.94 -10.68 -22.41
C GLU A 548 -2.29 -11.01 -20.95
N ASP A 549 -3.58 -10.97 -20.64
CA ASP A 549 -4.06 -11.45 -19.36
C ASP A 549 -4.01 -12.97 -19.33
N LYS A 550 -3.07 -13.51 -18.56
CA LYS A 550 -2.83 -14.95 -18.46
C LYS A 550 -3.89 -15.67 -17.63
N TRP A 551 -4.69 -14.94 -16.88
CA TRP A 551 -5.58 -15.45 -15.86
C TRP A 551 -7.03 -15.63 -16.33
N THR A 552 -7.46 -14.83 -17.30
CA THR A 552 -8.79 -15.00 -17.87
C THR A 552 -8.84 -16.25 -18.74
N ASN A 553 -9.69 -17.17 -18.37
CA ASN A 553 -10.00 -18.31 -19.22
C ASN A 553 -11.39 -18.08 -19.84
N PRO A 554 -11.53 -18.03 -21.16
CA PRO A 554 -10.57 -18.39 -22.19
C PRO A 554 -9.66 -17.24 -22.59
N LYS A 555 -8.50 -17.58 -23.16
CA LYS A 555 -7.47 -16.71 -23.69
C LYS A 555 -8.02 -15.57 -24.56
N GLY A 556 -7.45 -14.37 -24.42
CA GLY A 556 -7.70 -13.27 -25.34
C GLY A 556 -8.20 -11.97 -24.72
N ALA A 557 -8.08 -11.82 -23.39
CA ALA A 557 -8.21 -10.52 -22.75
C ALA A 557 -6.84 -9.89 -22.60
N VAL A 558 -6.78 -8.56 -22.59
CA VAL A 558 -5.55 -7.79 -22.52
C VAL A 558 -5.66 -6.64 -21.52
N GLU A 559 -4.53 -6.29 -20.95
CA GLU A 559 -4.29 -5.07 -20.19
C GLU A 559 -3.54 -4.07 -21.06
N ILE A 560 -3.91 -2.80 -21.01
CA ILE A 560 -3.26 -1.72 -21.77
C ILE A 560 -2.51 -0.82 -20.79
N THR A 561 -1.21 -0.67 -21.01
CA THR A 561 -0.37 0.14 -20.14
C THR A 561 0.47 1.14 -20.91
N ARG A 562 0.85 2.24 -20.26
CA ARG A 562 1.85 3.17 -20.76
C ARG A 562 2.62 3.74 -19.57
N GLY A 563 3.91 3.44 -19.50
CA GLY A 563 4.71 3.73 -18.30
C GLY A 563 4.12 3.02 -17.07
N PRO A 564 4.01 3.70 -15.93
CA PRO A 564 3.44 3.12 -14.70
C PRO A 564 1.90 3.23 -14.65
N LEU A 565 1.23 3.66 -15.73
CA LEU A 565 -0.21 3.83 -15.78
C LEU A 565 -0.90 2.66 -16.49
N LEU A 566 -1.95 2.14 -15.86
CA LEU A 566 -2.86 1.14 -16.38
C LEU A 566 -4.11 1.85 -16.93
N PHE A 567 -4.49 1.53 -18.17
CA PHE A 567 -5.60 2.19 -18.84
C PHE A 567 -6.85 1.31 -18.87
N SER A 568 -7.98 1.94 -18.67
CA SER A 568 -9.28 1.30 -18.54
C SER A 568 -10.30 1.97 -19.45
N PHE A 569 -11.24 1.22 -19.97
CA PHE A 569 -12.44 1.78 -20.58
C PHE A 569 -13.36 2.32 -19.48
N PRO A 570 -13.63 3.64 -19.42
CA PRO A 570 -14.56 4.21 -18.47
C PRO A 570 -15.99 3.82 -18.84
N VAL A 571 -16.61 3.00 -18.01
CA VAL A 571 -17.99 2.59 -18.24
C VAL A 571 -18.92 3.76 -17.91
N PRO A 572 -19.79 4.19 -18.86
CA PRO A 572 -20.73 5.27 -18.61
C PRO A 572 -21.68 4.94 -17.46
N GLY A 573 -21.78 5.83 -16.48
CA GLY A 573 -22.60 5.58 -15.31
C GLY A 573 -23.12 6.84 -14.65
N ARG A 574 -24.23 6.71 -13.91
CA ARG A 574 -24.81 7.79 -13.11
C ARG A 574 -24.20 7.74 -11.73
N ARG A 575 -23.61 8.85 -11.34
CA ARG A 575 -23.14 9.08 -9.98
C ARG A 575 -24.27 9.68 -9.16
N ASN A 576 -24.65 9.02 -8.06
CA ASN A 576 -25.57 9.55 -7.07
C ASN A 576 -24.79 9.74 -5.76
N THR A 577 -24.60 10.97 -5.38
CA THR A 577 -23.89 11.35 -4.17
C THR A 577 -24.91 11.87 -3.16
N THR A 578 -24.99 11.23 -2.00
CA THR A 578 -25.79 11.68 -0.87
C THR A 578 -24.90 12.22 0.22
N SER A 579 -25.06 13.48 0.59
CA SER A 579 -24.41 13.99 1.79
C SER A 579 -25.39 13.89 2.97
N LEU A 580 -24.95 13.34 4.09
CA LEU A 580 -25.74 13.31 5.33
C LEU A 580 -25.50 14.61 6.11
N ASN A 581 -26.56 15.42 6.20
CA ASN A 581 -26.64 16.61 7.09
C ASN A 581 -25.54 17.68 6.96
N GLY A 582 -25.00 17.89 5.76
CA GLY A 582 -24.02 18.97 5.55
C GLY A 582 -22.63 18.72 6.17
N THR A 583 -22.38 17.50 6.62
CA THR A 583 -21.08 17.04 7.06
C THR A 583 -20.29 16.45 5.89
N TYR A 584 -18.96 16.37 6.05
CA TYR A 584 -17.96 16.05 5.03
C TYR A 584 -18.03 14.64 4.43
N VAL A 585 -19.18 14.02 4.46
CA VAL A 585 -19.32 12.61 4.18
C VAL A 585 -20.30 12.40 3.04
N GLU A 586 -19.80 11.79 1.99
CA GLU A 586 -20.55 11.49 0.78
C GLU A 586 -20.60 9.99 0.53
N THR A 587 -21.78 9.41 0.49
CA THR A 587 -21.95 8.08 -0.09
C THR A 587 -22.14 8.21 -1.59
N THR A 588 -21.21 7.66 -2.34
CA THR A 588 -21.26 7.70 -3.80
C THR A 588 -21.67 6.34 -4.33
N PHE A 589 -22.86 6.29 -4.93
CA PHE A 589 -23.30 5.15 -5.72
C PHE A 589 -23.10 5.45 -7.20
N VAL A 590 -22.53 4.52 -7.95
CA VAL A 590 -22.40 4.64 -9.39
C VAL A 590 -22.98 3.41 -10.03
N MET A 591 -23.95 3.62 -10.91
CA MET A 591 -24.61 2.56 -11.67
C MET A 591 -24.43 2.81 -13.15
N VAL A 592 -24.24 1.76 -13.92
CA VAL A 592 -24.18 1.87 -15.38
C VAL A 592 -25.45 2.52 -15.92
N ASP A 593 -25.27 3.43 -16.87
CA ASP A 593 -26.41 4.06 -17.55
C ASP A 593 -27.17 3.04 -18.40
N ALA A 594 -28.49 2.98 -18.21
CA ALA A 594 -29.33 2.10 -18.98
C ALA A 594 -29.28 2.48 -20.47
N GLY A 595 -28.84 1.54 -21.30
CA GLY A 595 -28.71 1.74 -22.75
C GLY A 595 -27.37 2.29 -23.22
N ALA A 596 -26.46 2.66 -22.32
CA ALA A 596 -25.09 3.01 -22.72
C ALA A 596 -24.30 1.75 -23.12
N PRO A 597 -23.57 1.77 -24.25
CA PRO A 597 -22.78 0.65 -24.67
C PRO A 597 -21.52 0.55 -23.80
N TRP A 598 -21.53 -0.33 -22.81
CA TRP A 598 -20.36 -0.61 -21.97
C TRP A 598 -19.68 -1.92 -22.34
N GLN A 599 -20.33 -2.76 -23.13
CA GLN A 599 -19.80 -4.04 -23.58
C GLN A 599 -19.01 -3.79 -24.86
N ILE A 600 -17.70 -3.76 -24.73
CA ILE A 600 -16.79 -3.58 -25.85
C ILE A 600 -15.79 -4.72 -25.95
N ALA A 601 -15.26 -4.95 -27.16
CA ALA A 601 -14.08 -5.79 -27.38
C ALA A 601 -13.11 -5.04 -28.30
N LEU A 602 -11.82 -5.05 -27.97
CA LEU A 602 -10.79 -4.40 -28.76
C LEU A 602 -10.59 -5.12 -30.08
N VAL A 603 -10.31 -4.36 -31.12
CA VAL A 603 -10.00 -4.87 -32.47
C VAL A 603 -8.51 -4.79 -32.67
N ASP A 604 -7.86 -5.94 -32.78
CA ASP A 604 -6.43 -6.09 -33.01
C ASP A 604 -5.54 -5.10 -32.21
N PRO A 605 -5.56 -5.16 -30.88
CA PRO A 605 -4.83 -4.19 -30.07
C PRO A 605 -3.30 -4.30 -30.19
N THR A 606 -2.79 -5.35 -30.85
CA THR A 606 -1.36 -5.52 -31.12
C THR A 606 -0.90 -4.78 -32.38
N ASP A 607 -1.84 -4.36 -33.24
CA ASP A 607 -1.53 -3.45 -34.33
C ASP A 607 -1.35 -2.02 -33.80
N ALA A 608 -0.20 -1.43 -34.08
CA ALA A 608 0.13 -0.06 -33.65
C ALA A 608 -0.87 1.00 -34.15
N ALA A 609 -1.62 0.74 -35.23
CA ALA A 609 -2.67 1.62 -35.73
C ALA A 609 -3.99 1.52 -34.94
N SER A 610 -4.13 0.48 -34.11
CA SER A 610 -5.33 0.26 -33.28
C SER A 610 -5.33 1.00 -31.95
N LEU A 611 -4.17 1.47 -31.48
CA LEU A 611 -4.01 2.18 -30.24
C LEU A 611 -3.21 3.49 -30.45
N THR A 612 -3.80 4.62 -30.07
CA THR A 612 -3.15 5.92 -30.23
C THR A 612 -3.15 6.69 -28.92
N PHE A 613 -1.97 7.06 -28.42
CA PHE A 613 -1.85 7.93 -27.24
C PHE A 613 -2.15 9.38 -27.59
N GLY A 614 -3.12 9.98 -26.91
CA GLY A 614 -3.57 11.36 -27.17
C GLY A 614 -2.72 12.46 -26.50
N GLY A 615 -1.68 12.06 -25.74
CA GLY A 615 -0.89 12.99 -24.95
C GLY A 615 -1.40 13.15 -23.52
N PHE A 616 -0.69 13.98 -22.75
CA PHE A 616 -1.09 14.36 -21.41
C PHE A 616 -1.74 15.76 -21.42
N GLU A 617 -2.76 15.91 -20.57
CA GLU A 617 -3.40 17.18 -20.28
C GLU A 617 -3.01 17.64 -18.86
N ALA A 618 -3.22 18.93 -18.58
CA ALA A 618 -2.94 19.47 -17.25
C ALA A 618 -3.88 18.84 -16.20
N LEU A 619 -3.32 18.47 -15.06
CA LEU A 619 -4.10 18.01 -13.92
C LEU A 619 -5.07 19.09 -13.43
N THR A 620 -6.23 18.66 -12.94
CA THR A 620 -7.16 19.57 -12.24
C THR A 620 -6.50 20.05 -10.95
N ALA A 621 -6.41 21.38 -10.79
CA ALA A 621 -5.79 21.99 -9.62
C ALA A 621 -6.51 21.51 -8.33
N GLY A 622 -5.73 20.98 -7.38
CA GLY A 622 -6.26 20.49 -6.11
C GLY A 622 -7.08 19.19 -6.19
N LEU A 623 -7.14 18.55 -7.36
CA LEU A 623 -7.87 17.29 -7.56
C LEU A 623 -7.10 16.39 -8.54
N PRO A 624 -5.99 15.79 -8.11
CA PRO A 624 -5.08 15.06 -9.01
C PRO A 624 -5.73 13.87 -9.72
N PHE A 625 -6.62 13.16 -9.04
CA PHE A 625 -7.35 12.02 -9.59
C PHE A 625 -8.81 12.36 -9.93
N ASP A 626 -9.00 13.51 -10.61
CA ASP A 626 -10.31 13.97 -11.09
C ASP A 626 -10.87 13.00 -12.14
N ARG A 627 -11.93 12.29 -11.76
CA ARG A 627 -12.56 11.28 -12.64
C ARG A 627 -13.40 11.88 -13.75
N ASP A 628 -13.73 13.17 -13.65
CA ASP A 628 -14.43 13.89 -14.71
C ASP A 628 -13.45 14.48 -15.75
N ARG A 629 -12.13 14.56 -15.42
CA ARG A 629 -11.07 15.08 -16.27
C ARG A 629 -9.80 14.24 -16.21
N PRO A 630 -9.81 13.06 -16.82
CA PRO A 630 -8.61 12.23 -16.89
C PRO A 630 -7.47 12.95 -17.61
N PRO A 631 -6.24 12.96 -17.08
CA PRO A 631 -5.13 13.73 -17.66
C PRO A 631 -4.49 13.08 -18.88
N ALA A 632 -4.92 11.88 -19.24
CA ALA A 632 -4.38 11.13 -20.38
C ALA A 632 -5.45 10.22 -20.97
N LYS A 633 -5.29 9.93 -22.25
CA LYS A 633 -6.13 8.96 -22.93
C LYS A 633 -5.38 8.19 -24.01
N ILE A 634 -5.83 6.96 -24.23
CA ILE A 634 -5.47 6.12 -25.38
C ILE A 634 -6.75 5.86 -26.15
N THR A 635 -6.80 6.32 -27.41
CA THR A 635 -7.90 5.97 -28.30
C THR A 635 -7.65 4.59 -28.87
N ALA A 636 -8.62 3.69 -28.71
CA ALA A 636 -8.55 2.29 -29.11
C ALA A 636 -9.65 1.95 -30.12
N LYS A 637 -9.34 1.09 -31.11
CA LYS A 637 -10.33 0.50 -32.01
C LYS A 637 -11.09 -0.60 -31.27
N ALA A 638 -12.42 -0.53 -31.29
CA ALA A 638 -13.28 -1.49 -30.60
C ALA A 638 -14.55 -1.78 -31.38
N LYS A 639 -15.21 -2.87 -31.05
CA LYS A 639 -16.60 -3.13 -31.44
C LYS A 639 -17.49 -3.29 -30.23
N VAL A 640 -18.73 -2.85 -30.33
CA VAL A 640 -19.75 -3.13 -29.32
C VAL A 640 -20.14 -4.60 -29.41
N THR A 641 -20.16 -5.28 -28.30
CA THR A 641 -20.51 -6.68 -28.18
C THR A 641 -21.85 -6.85 -27.48
N THR A 642 -22.57 -7.93 -27.76
CA THR A 642 -23.82 -8.27 -27.07
C THR A 642 -23.69 -9.52 -26.19
N GLY A 643 -22.51 -10.11 -26.17
CA GLY A 643 -22.27 -11.42 -25.55
C GLY A 643 -21.88 -11.39 -24.07
N VAL A 644 -21.55 -10.22 -23.56
CA VAL A 644 -21.14 -10.07 -22.15
C VAL A 644 -22.40 -10.01 -21.28
N LYS A 645 -22.66 -11.07 -20.53
CA LYS A 645 -23.82 -11.10 -19.62
C LYS A 645 -23.46 -10.43 -18.29
N SER A 646 -24.29 -9.55 -17.80
CA SER A 646 -24.24 -9.15 -16.38
C SER A 646 -24.98 -10.21 -15.53
N TYR A 647 -24.45 -10.51 -14.36
CA TYR A 647 -25.20 -11.29 -13.37
C TYR A 647 -26.42 -10.52 -12.87
N ASP A 648 -27.43 -11.22 -12.34
CA ASP A 648 -28.71 -10.69 -11.84
C ASP A 648 -28.62 -9.52 -10.84
N LYS A 649 -27.42 -9.16 -10.37
CA LYS A 649 -27.15 -8.07 -9.45
C LYS A 649 -26.28 -6.96 -10.02
N GLY A 650 -26.13 -6.89 -11.34
CA GLY A 650 -25.32 -5.84 -11.99
C GLY A 650 -23.82 -6.06 -11.94
N TYR A 651 -23.37 -7.28 -11.69
CA TYR A 651 -21.95 -7.63 -11.68
C TYR A 651 -21.44 -7.92 -13.10
N VAL A 652 -20.18 -7.58 -13.36
CA VAL A 652 -19.50 -8.02 -14.59
C VAL A 652 -19.39 -9.54 -14.55
N PRO A 653 -19.65 -10.21 -15.67
CA PRO A 653 -19.51 -11.66 -15.75
C PRO A 653 -18.07 -12.09 -15.53
N ASP A 654 -17.93 -13.37 -15.22
CA ASP A 654 -16.71 -14.06 -14.82
C ASP A 654 -15.59 -14.05 -15.83
N SER A 655 -15.52 -13.36 -16.78
CA SER A 655 -14.41 -13.11 -17.68
C SER A 655 -14.90 -12.41 -18.95
N PRO A 656 -14.24 -11.34 -19.38
CA PRO A 656 -14.40 -10.87 -20.73
C PRO A 656 -13.76 -11.90 -21.65
N VAL A 657 -14.59 -12.74 -22.23
CA VAL A 657 -14.19 -13.69 -23.26
C VAL A 657 -13.90 -12.97 -24.55
N GLN A 658 -13.02 -13.52 -25.36
CA GLN A 658 -12.99 -13.21 -26.81
C GLN A 658 -14.41 -13.19 -27.35
N SER A 659 -14.83 -12.07 -27.91
CA SER A 659 -16.23 -11.95 -28.32
C SER A 659 -16.42 -12.40 -29.76
N LYS A 660 -17.04 -13.56 -29.92
CA LYS A 660 -17.60 -14.02 -31.22
C LYS A 660 -18.80 -13.19 -31.67
N TYR A 661 -19.37 -12.39 -30.78
CA TYR A 661 -20.70 -11.78 -30.97
C TYR A 661 -20.65 -10.26 -31.12
N ALA A 662 -19.57 -9.71 -31.68
CA ALA A 662 -19.54 -8.28 -31.97
C ALA A 662 -20.25 -7.99 -33.30
N ASN A 663 -21.38 -7.36 -33.22
CA ASN A 663 -22.12 -6.84 -34.37
C ASN A 663 -21.83 -5.33 -34.52
N GLY A 664 -21.69 -4.87 -35.74
CA GLY A 664 -21.55 -3.44 -36.04
C GLY A 664 -20.18 -3.03 -36.58
N SER A 665 -20.05 -1.75 -36.87
CA SER A 665 -18.81 -1.14 -37.36
C SER A 665 -17.78 -1.02 -36.26
N VAL A 666 -16.51 -0.93 -36.60
CA VAL A 666 -15.44 -0.53 -35.71
C VAL A 666 -15.66 0.91 -35.30
N VAL A 667 -15.53 1.18 -33.99
CA VAL A 667 -15.65 2.51 -33.37
C VAL A 667 -14.37 2.84 -32.60
N ASP A 668 -14.12 4.11 -32.41
CA ASP A 668 -13.07 4.58 -31.54
C ASP A 668 -13.64 4.70 -30.13
N VAL A 669 -12.89 4.19 -29.14
CA VAL A 669 -13.20 4.35 -27.71
C VAL A 669 -11.98 4.93 -27.01
N ASP A 670 -12.21 5.78 -26.01
CA ASP A 670 -11.12 6.31 -25.19
C ASP A 670 -10.92 5.45 -23.95
N LEU A 671 -9.69 5.00 -23.74
CA LEU A 671 -9.22 4.40 -22.49
C LEU A 671 -8.52 5.49 -21.68
N VAL A 672 -8.78 5.54 -20.38
CA VAL A 672 -8.21 6.51 -19.46
C VAL A 672 -7.47 5.80 -18.31
N PRO A 673 -6.56 6.45 -17.57
CA PRO A 673 -5.91 5.80 -16.43
C PRO A 673 -6.95 5.26 -15.45
N LEU A 674 -6.73 4.04 -14.95
CA LEU A 674 -7.65 3.32 -14.05
C LEU A 674 -8.07 4.19 -12.86
N ALA A 675 -7.13 4.91 -12.27
CA ALA A 675 -7.34 5.81 -11.16
C ALA A 675 -8.40 6.92 -11.41
N HIS A 676 -8.66 7.24 -12.68
CA HIS A 676 -9.64 8.26 -13.12
C HIS A 676 -10.98 7.64 -13.53
N THR A 677 -11.35 6.50 -12.97
CA THR A 677 -12.62 5.83 -13.27
C THR A 677 -13.34 5.42 -12.00
N TYR A 678 -14.67 5.54 -11.99
CA TYR A 678 -15.52 4.86 -11.00
C TYR A 678 -15.94 3.48 -11.49
N LEU A 679 -16.51 3.44 -12.69
CA LEU A 679 -16.88 2.20 -13.37
C LEU A 679 -15.93 1.97 -14.54
N ARG A 680 -15.49 0.73 -14.75
CA ARG A 680 -14.40 0.45 -15.68
C ARG A 680 -14.38 -0.98 -16.19
N LEU A 681 -13.78 -1.14 -17.34
CA LEU A 681 -13.21 -2.39 -17.83
C LEU A 681 -11.72 -2.16 -18.07
N THR A 682 -10.88 -2.86 -17.32
CA THR A 682 -9.41 -2.75 -17.39
C THR A 682 -8.80 -3.95 -18.10
N VAL A 683 -9.28 -5.13 -17.77
CA VAL A 683 -9.00 -6.36 -18.51
C VAL A 683 -10.02 -6.43 -19.62
N LEU A 684 -9.57 -6.14 -20.84
CA LEU A 684 -10.41 -5.87 -21.99
C LEU A 684 -10.47 -7.10 -22.91
N PRO A 685 -11.66 -7.55 -23.33
CA PRO A 685 -11.80 -8.62 -24.30
C PRO A 685 -11.27 -8.17 -25.67
N VAL A 686 -10.74 -9.12 -26.43
CA VAL A 686 -10.27 -8.92 -27.79
C VAL A 686 -11.20 -9.65 -28.76
N MET A 687 -11.42 -9.06 -29.94
CA MET A 687 -12.17 -9.71 -30.99
C MET A 687 -11.45 -10.96 -31.47
N GLU A 688 -12.18 -12.07 -31.66
CA GLU A 688 -11.66 -13.22 -32.40
C GLU A 688 -11.45 -12.84 -33.86
N ASN A 689 -10.28 -13.16 -34.41
CA ASN A 689 -10.07 -13.08 -35.83
C ASN A 689 -11.02 -14.05 -36.55
N ALA A 690 -11.83 -13.54 -37.47
CA ALA A 690 -12.81 -14.31 -38.22
C ALA A 690 -12.19 -15.42 -39.11
N THR A 691 -10.88 -15.64 -39.05
CA THR A 691 -10.14 -16.56 -39.93
C THR A 691 -9.87 -17.95 -39.32
N GLU A 692 -10.22 -18.20 -38.05
CA GLU A 692 -10.01 -19.55 -37.45
C GLU A 692 -11.28 -20.42 -37.36
N GLY A 693 -12.34 -20.05 -38.03
CA GLY A 693 -13.64 -20.75 -37.94
C GLY A 693 -14.38 -20.91 -39.25
N ALA A 694 -13.71 -21.14 -40.41
CA ALA A 694 -14.33 -21.52 -41.66
C ALA A 694 -14.03 -23.00 -42.00
#